data_2f7588e696f5d95e6bd74f8e7c512ee3
#
_entry.id   2f7588e696f5d95e6bd74f8e7c512ee3
#
_cell.length_a   1.000
_cell.length_b   1.000
_cell.length_c   1.000
_cell.angle_alpha   90.00
_cell.angle_beta   90.00
_cell.angle_gamma   90.00
#
_symmetry.space_group_name_H-M   'P 1'
#
loop_
_entity.id
_entity.type
_entity.pdbx_description
1 polymer ?
#
loop_
_entity_poly.entity_id
_entity_poly.type
_entity_poly.pdbx_seq_one_letter_code
_entity_poly.pdbx_strand_id
1 'polypeptide(L)'
;MKKKIITVLTLLMLSIIGITGFGINVKAKCIGSVDLIEETKMTENVLYKHYQMLSSPNQQTTKQIREVYTYTMKPSQYAKLATWTYSNPDKYQLKTLVEIAKDYEKNHPGWIVLGGVNAEGYYNGELTNAFVQDGDVIRKDVSAESFKKLIGFKDDGTYVIKQVPTSSQTPLLKINNESFVVSRVNALPEDGGISVITKDLAETLDLSGYSVIEATYSLYRKSTQFPDPRKTHSGSFYGIFLKGKVNSLVNLSTLSSSDCSNRRFYLVTKRQDVAGKLTQDQEIKIQFDYTDEFKDVTSMTGYMYRFVIDGKSIPTSYVETNDFGERISYNDSYCTTTGKQRCGIGFKKDGSIVLLTSNTKKEGPSGYEVGEMFVELGCENAYQFDGGGSVTFLKRAENGELKMLNTPGDGAPRSIMSGLFIVAPDPRLSQSNRETTASIITLTPKSADLIEGVTNLKVTINEKEYTMQDGKVVINGLQENTTYVANVQYDYQGTTYNATMNVTTKAYDPGVDINPTSKGFNIGLRQSDENLITSKVTIRVEDQEYVIENSEGKLTSYEITGLFKDDSYRISYTYEVTIKETGEKYTRSVEEKTYRTLSYDIPEITEFSLKKRAGNKVTINYTIEDADNLTTSAYIMHNGEKVEIEATDIKYTFTDIDVESSEHSFKLVVEYKTPDGKAQKIESNELTLGEGHVHEWVEATCTAPKTCKTCGETEGEALGHDWKDATCTAPKTCSRCGATEGEALGHDWKEATTEAPKTCTRCGA
;
A
#
# COMPACT_ATOMS: atom_id res chain seq x y z
N MET A 1 28.45 -33.91 -21.21
CA MET A 1 29.26 -34.90 -20.49
C MET A 1 29.90 -34.42 -19.18
N LYS A 2 30.11 -33.14 -18.91
CA LYS A 2 30.71 -32.64 -17.64
C LYS A 2 29.80 -32.57 -16.43
N LYS A 3 28.46 -32.60 -16.58
CA LYS A 3 27.49 -32.57 -15.46
C LYS A 3 27.18 -33.95 -14.84
N LYS A 4 27.52 -35.05 -15.52
CA LYS A 4 27.26 -36.39 -14.98
C LYS A 4 28.45 -36.98 -14.18
N ILE A 5 29.63 -36.37 -14.26
CA ILE A 5 30.83 -36.84 -13.52
C ILE A 5 30.86 -36.30 -12.09
N ILE A 6 30.26 -35.12 -11.82
CA ILE A 6 30.21 -34.53 -10.47
C ILE A 6 29.23 -35.26 -9.55
N THR A 7 28.11 -35.77 -10.09
CA THR A 7 27.11 -36.52 -9.29
C THR A 7 27.59 -37.91 -8.91
N VAL A 8 28.50 -38.53 -9.68
CA VAL A 8 29.03 -39.86 -9.40
C VAL A 8 30.20 -39.79 -8.37
N LEU A 9 30.96 -38.70 -8.36
CA LEU A 9 32.03 -38.53 -7.34
C LEU A 9 31.45 -38.19 -5.95
N THR A 10 30.30 -37.54 -5.83
CA THR A 10 29.67 -37.26 -4.56
C THR A 10 29.00 -38.52 -3.96
N LEU A 11 28.59 -39.47 -4.79
CA LEU A 11 28.05 -40.75 -4.31
C LEU A 11 29.15 -41.78 -3.97
N LEU A 12 30.37 -41.66 -4.53
CA LEU A 12 31.49 -42.56 -4.19
C LEU A 12 32.28 -42.11 -2.95
N MET A 13 32.16 -40.84 -2.51
CA MET A 13 32.75 -40.42 -1.22
C MET A 13 31.89 -40.73 0.00
N LEU A 14 30.61 -41.11 -0.20
CA LEU A 14 29.71 -41.54 0.89
C LEU A 14 29.79 -43.04 1.19
N SER A 15 30.59 -43.84 0.46
CA SER A 15 30.67 -45.28 0.64
C SER A 15 31.96 -45.76 1.28
N ILE A 16 32.87 -44.89 1.77
CA ILE A 16 34.18 -45.29 2.37
C ILE A 16 34.33 -44.79 3.84
N ILE A 17 33.29 -44.25 4.47
CA ILE A 17 33.26 -44.06 5.92
C ILE A 17 32.20 -44.97 6.50
N GLY A 18 32.50 -46.24 6.47
CA GLY A 18 31.85 -47.23 7.29
C GLY A 18 32.54 -47.34 8.63
N ILE A 19 31.75 -47.37 9.70
CA ILE A 19 32.08 -47.83 11.05
C ILE A 19 32.74 -46.78 11.95
N THR A 20 31.98 -45.92 12.54
CA THR A 20 31.77 -45.83 14.01
C THR A 20 30.46 -45.07 14.25
N GLY A 21 29.55 -45.68 14.92
CA GLY A 21 28.22 -45.17 15.19
C GLY A 21 28.23 -43.95 16.12
N PHE A 22 28.27 -42.76 15.52
CA PHE A 22 27.66 -41.59 16.06
C PHE A 22 26.50 -41.26 15.12
N GLY A 23 25.32 -41.71 15.48
CA GLY A 23 24.10 -41.25 14.86
C GLY A 23 24.06 -39.71 15.02
N ILE A 24 24.44 -38.99 13.98
CA ILE A 24 24.04 -37.60 13.87
C ILE A 24 22.54 -37.69 13.73
N ASN A 25 21.81 -37.57 14.85
CA ASN A 25 20.36 -37.27 14.83
C ASN A 25 20.23 -35.87 14.19
N VAL A 26 20.13 -35.82 12.87
CA VAL A 26 19.62 -34.65 12.19
C VAL A 26 18.15 -34.58 12.60
N LYS A 27 17.87 -33.84 13.66
CA LYS A 27 16.48 -33.56 14.05
C LYS A 27 15.80 -32.99 12.81
N ALA A 28 14.72 -33.65 12.39
CA ALA A 28 13.92 -33.15 11.29
C ALA A 28 13.46 -31.73 11.65
N LYS A 29 13.70 -30.76 10.75
CA LYS A 29 13.29 -29.37 10.98
C LYS A 29 11.75 -29.35 11.16
N CYS A 30 11.26 -28.74 12.24
CA CYS A 30 9.82 -28.66 12.54
C CYS A 30 9.08 -27.92 11.41
N ILE A 31 9.65 -26.83 10.93
CA ILE A 31 9.11 -26.07 9.78
C ILE A 31 9.65 -26.65 8.48
N GLY A 32 8.76 -27.07 7.59
CA GLY A 32 9.09 -27.65 6.28
C GLY A 32 9.17 -26.61 5.17
N SER A 33 8.05 -25.99 4.82
CA SER A 33 7.96 -24.89 3.84
C SER A 33 7.36 -23.66 4.48
N VAL A 34 7.70 -22.51 3.88
CA VAL A 34 7.19 -21.20 4.26
C VAL A 34 6.77 -20.50 2.97
N ASP A 35 5.49 -20.46 2.72
CA ASP A 35 4.92 -19.83 1.51
C ASP A 35 4.33 -18.48 1.87
N LEU A 36 4.84 -17.41 1.26
CA LEU A 36 4.31 -16.07 1.40
C LEU A 36 3.05 -15.94 0.56
N ILE A 37 1.92 -15.65 1.19
CA ILE A 37 0.61 -15.50 0.54
C ILE A 37 0.29 -14.04 0.27
N GLU A 38 0.58 -13.17 1.22
CA GLU A 38 0.30 -11.73 1.12
C GLU A 38 1.40 -10.93 1.82
N GLU A 39 1.77 -9.82 1.23
CA GLU A 39 2.65 -8.82 1.84
C GLU A 39 2.06 -7.44 1.64
N THR A 40 1.99 -6.64 2.71
CA THR A 40 1.52 -5.25 2.64
C THR A 40 2.44 -4.38 3.49
N LYS A 41 3.05 -3.37 2.87
CA LYS A 41 3.77 -2.32 3.59
C LYS A 41 2.75 -1.36 4.20
N MET A 42 2.54 -1.42 5.50
CA MET A 42 1.56 -0.59 6.22
C MET A 42 2.04 0.85 6.42
N THR A 43 3.32 1.01 6.74
CA THR A 43 4.07 2.26 6.78
C THR A 43 5.52 1.97 6.37
N GLU A 44 6.38 2.99 6.37
CA GLU A 44 7.80 2.79 6.05
C GLU A 44 8.47 1.70 6.90
N ASN A 45 8.10 1.61 8.19
CA ASN A 45 8.73 0.72 9.15
C ASN A 45 7.83 -0.43 9.63
N VAL A 46 6.67 -0.63 9.02
CA VAL A 46 5.72 -1.68 9.39
C VAL A 46 5.33 -2.50 8.19
N LEU A 47 5.64 -3.78 8.24
CA LEU A 47 5.35 -4.74 7.19
C LEU A 47 4.41 -5.82 7.74
N TYR A 48 3.26 -5.97 7.13
CA TYR A 48 2.35 -7.09 7.34
C TYR A 48 2.67 -8.21 6.36
N LYS A 49 2.65 -9.46 6.86
CA LYS A 49 2.76 -10.66 6.00
C LYS A 49 1.81 -11.75 6.47
N HIS A 50 1.24 -12.43 5.51
CA HIS A 50 0.49 -13.67 5.69
C HIS A 50 1.27 -14.81 5.06
N TYR A 51 1.49 -15.85 5.84
CA TYR A 51 2.20 -17.05 5.40
C TYR A 51 1.34 -18.30 5.56
N GLN A 52 1.55 -19.26 4.68
CA GLN A 52 1.27 -20.65 4.94
C GLN A 52 2.57 -21.37 5.31
N MET A 53 2.65 -21.88 6.52
CA MET A 53 3.83 -22.60 7.00
C MET A 53 3.48 -24.08 7.21
N LEU A 54 4.25 -24.95 6.59
CA LEU A 54 4.11 -26.39 6.80
C LEU A 54 4.90 -26.79 8.05
N SER A 55 4.22 -27.19 9.13
CA SER A 55 4.87 -27.56 10.38
C SER A 55 4.46 -28.94 10.87
N SER A 56 5.26 -29.54 11.72
CA SER A 56 4.96 -30.82 12.37
C SER A 56 4.99 -30.69 13.88
N PRO A 57 3.89 -31.07 14.57
CA PRO A 57 3.85 -31.08 16.02
C PRO A 57 4.96 -31.99 16.56
N ASN A 58 5.73 -31.48 17.52
CA ASN A 58 6.70 -32.30 18.27
C ASN A 58 7.63 -33.17 17.39
N GLN A 59 8.01 -32.70 16.20
CA GLN A 59 8.85 -33.42 15.23
C GLN A 59 8.23 -34.74 14.70
N GLN A 60 6.91 -34.87 14.76
CA GLN A 60 6.19 -35.98 14.15
C GLN A 60 6.25 -35.94 12.62
N THR A 61 6.00 -37.10 12.00
CA THR A 61 6.06 -37.21 10.53
C THR A 61 4.92 -36.53 9.81
N THR A 62 3.78 -36.31 10.47
CA THR A 62 2.60 -35.68 9.88
C THR A 62 2.75 -34.18 9.94
N LYS A 63 2.89 -33.55 8.78
CA LYS A 63 2.97 -32.09 8.62
C LYS A 63 1.58 -31.51 8.41
N GLN A 64 1.36 -30.32 8.94
CA GLN A 64 0.11 -29.57 8.82
C GLN A 64 0.38 -28.16 8.33
N ILE A 65 -0.50 -27.64 7.48
CA ILE A 65 -0.44 -26.27 7.03
C ILE A 65 -0.96 -25.36 8.14
N ARG A 66 -0.18 -24.34 8.49
CA ARG A 66 -0.51 -23.31 9.47
C ARG A 66 -0.64 -21.96 8.78
N GLU A 67 -1.79 -21.32 8.95
CA GLU A 67 -1.97 -19.92 8.57
C GLU A 67 -1.30 -19.05 9.64
N VAL A 68 -0.36 -18.22 9.24
CA VAL A 68 0.45 -17.38 10.14
C VAL A 68 0.40 -15.95 9.69
N TYR A 69 -0.16 -15.10 10.54
CA TYR A 69 -0.22 -13.65 10.32
C TYR A 69 0.86 -12.97 11.14
N THR A 70 1.59 -12.07 10.52
CA THR A 70 2.69 -11.37 11.19
C THR A 70 2.70 -9.87 10.88
N TYR A 71 3.18 -9.11 11.85
CA TYR A 71 3.77 -7.81 11.63
C TYR A 71 5.26 -7.89 11.93
N THR A 72 6.08 -7.29 11.07
CA THR A 72 7.48 -6.95 11.38
C THR A 72 7.58 -5.44 11.41
N MET A 73 8.06 -4.89 12.49
CA MET A 73 8.23 -3.45 12.64
C MET A 73 9.56 -3.09 13.27
N LYS A 74 10.06 -1.91 12.91
CA LYS A 74 11.13 -1.22 13.63
C LYS A 74 10.52 0.04 14.24
N PRO A 75 10.39 0.13 15.57
CA PRO A 75 9.77 1.28 16.22
C PRO A 75 10.45 2.59 15.82
N SER A 76 9.68 3.63 15.57
CA SER A 76 10.13 4.93 15.08
C SER A 76 9.06 6.00 15.26
N GLN A 77 9.36 7.23 14.87
CA GLN A 77 8.36 8.31 14.80
C GLN A 77 7.18 8.03 13.88
N TYR A 78 7.30 7.07 12.95
CA TYR A 78 6.24 6.66 12.01
C TYR A 78 5.38 5.51 12.54
N ALA A 79 5.84 4.78 13.54
CA ALA A 79 5.07 3.74 14.18
C ALA A 79 5.69 3.31 15.52
N LYS A 80 4.86 3.07 16.53
CA LYS A 80 5.25 2.53 17.82
C LYS A 80 4.28 1.47 18.32
N LEU A 81 4.65 0.77 19.40
CA LEU A 81 3.76 -0.15 20.11
C LEU A 81 3.03 0.57 21.23
N ALA A 82 1.73 0.32 21.33
CA ALA A 82 0.89 0.87 22.40
C ALA A 82 0.03 -0.24 23.03
N THR A 83 0.01 -0.30 24.34
CA THR A 83 -0.92 -1.14 25.10
C THR A 83 -2.16 -0.34 25.48
N TRP A 84 -3.34 -0.95 25.35
CA TRP A 84 -4.59 -0.28 25.68
C TRP A 84 -5.63 -1.23 26.26
N THR A 85 -6.41 -0.70 27.23
CA THR A 85 -7.66 -1.31 27.71
C THR A 85 -8.81 -0.38 27.37
N TYR A 86 -10.02 -0.93 27.22
CA TYR A 86 -11.20 -0.08 26.95
C TYR A 86 -11.41 0.95 28.06
N SER A 87 -11.61 2.18 27.68
CA SER A 87 -11.71 3.33 28.58
C SER A 87 -13.09 3.45 29.21
N ASN A 88 -13.35 2.67 30.27
CA ASN A 88 -14.49 2.91 31.13
C ASN A 88 -14.00 3.61 32.41
N PRO A 89 -14.54 4.77 32.81
CA PRO A 89 -14.05 5.50 33.98
C PRO A 89 -14.07 4.73 35.29
N ASP A 90 -15.04 3.84 35.47
CA ASP A 90 -15.31 3.24 36.79
C ASP A 90 -14.75 1.83 36.96
N LYS A 91 -14.56 1.08 35.86
CA LYS A 91 -14.12 -0.31 35.91
C LYS A 91 -13.50 -0.81 34.60
N TYR A 92 -12.80 -1.94 34.71
CA TYR A 92 -12.43 -2.70 33.52
C TYR A 92 -13.67 -3.18 32.77
N GLN A 93 -13.63 -3.17 31.46
CA GLN A 93 -14.70 -3.67 30.62
C GLN A 93 -14.14 -4.53 29.49
N LEU A 94 -14.67 -5.73 29.39
CA LEU A 94 -14.37 -6.64 28.29
C LEU A 94 -14.97 -6.09 26.99
N LYS A 95 -14.15 -6.00 25.95
CA LYS A 95 -14.51 -5.56 24.61
C LYS A 95 -13.77 -6.38 23.56
N THR A 96 -14.29 -6.43 22.35
CA THR A 96 -13.54 -6.98 21.23
C THR A 96 -12.29 -6.15 20.97
N LEU A 97 -11.25 -6.75 20.40
CA LEU A 97 -10.00 -6.02 20.11
C LEU A 97 -10.23 -4.85 19.15
N VAL A 98 -11.22 -4.96 18.23
CA VAL A 98 -11.63 -3.85 17.34
C VAL A 98 -12.21 -2.67 18.14
N GLU A 99 -13.06 -2.94 19.13
CA GLU A 99 -13.62 -1.88 19.97
C GLU A 99 -12.54 -1.22 20.84
N ILE A 100 -11.59 -2.00 21.37
CA ILE A 100 -10.44 -1.47 22.13
C ILE A 100 -9.56 -0.59 21.24
N ALA A 101 -9.31 -1.00 20.00
CA ALA A 101 -8.54 -0.21 19.04
C ALA A 101 -9.22 1.13 18.69
N LYS A 102 -10.53 1.10 18.46
CA LYS A 102 -11.31 2.33 18.20
C LYS A 102 -11.34 3.27 19.43
N ASP A 103 -11.38 2.71 20.61
CA ASP A 103 -11.30 3.48 21.85
C ASP A 103 -9.91 4.13 22.02
N TYR A 104 -8.83 3.43 21.64
CA TYR A 104 -7.49 4.02 21.56
C TYR A 104 -7.50 5.25 20.66
N GLU A 105 -7.97 5.12 19.41
CA GLU A 105 -8.00 6.21 18.43
C GLU A 105 -8.84 7.41 18.93
N LYS A 106 -9.96 7.15 19.61
CA LYS A 106 -10.80 8.19 20.21
C LYS A 106 -10.06 8.99 21.28
N ASN A 107 -9.20 8.32 22.06
CA ASN A 107 -8.45 8.96 23.16
C ASN A 107 -7.11 9.56 22.69
N HIS A 108 -6.69 9.27 21.46
CA HIS A 108 -5.43 9.75 20.86
C HIS A 108 -5.69 10.45 19.52
N PRO A 109 -6.30 11.64 19.52
CA PRO A 109 -6.48 12.41 18.28
C PRO A 109 -5.14 12.61 17.57
N GLY A 110 -5.08 12.31 16.29
CA GLY A 110 -3.84 12.37 15.51
C GLY A 110 -3.08 11.06 15.39
N TRP A 111 -3.59 9.97 15.99
CA TRP A 111 -3.04 8.63 15.90
C TRP A 111 -4.05 7.65 15.33
N ILE A 112 -3.57 6.63 14.61
CA ILE A 112 -4.37 5.51 14.11
C ILE A 112 -3.74 4.17 14.52
N VAL A 113 -4.58 3.16 14.70
CA VAL A 113 -4.14 1.78 14.87
C VAL A 113 -3.96 1.14 13.50
N LEU A 114 -2.76 0.75 13.14
CA LEU A 114 -2.46 0.03 11.90
C LEU A 114 -2.87 -1.44 12.00
N GLY A 115 -2.71 -2.00 13.18
CA GLY A 115 -3.04 -3.38 13.49
C GLY A 115 -2.62 -3.72 14.91
N GLY A 116 -2.72 -4.99 15.27
CA GLY A 116 -2.34 -5.42 16.60
C GLY A 116 -2.85 -6.81 16.96
N VAL A 117 -2.56 -7.19 18.19
CA VAL A 117 -2.91 -8.49 18.75
C VAL A 117 -3.50 -8.33 20.15
N ASN A 118 -4.23 -9.34 20.63
CA ASN A 118 -4.56 -9.40 22.04
C ASN A 118 -3.27 -9.44 22.88
N ALA A 119 -3.29 -8.77 24.02
CA ALA A 119 -2.15 -8.74 24.93
C ALA A 119 -2.25 -9.85 25.99
N GLU A 120 -2.17 -9.50 27.26
CA GLU A 120 -2.14 -10.48 28.35
C GLU A 120 -3.49 -11.13 28.63
N GLY A 121 -3.44 -12.21 29.44
CA GLY A 121 -4.63 -12.87 29.97
C GLY A 121 -5.40 -12.03 31.00
N TYR A 122 -6.61 -12.45 31.25
CA TYR A 122 -7.48 -11.85 32.28
C TYR A 122 -8.19 -12.91 33.10
N TYR A 123 -8.54 -12.56 34.32
CA TYR A 123 -9.29 -13.43 35.23
C TYR A 123 -10.32 -12.59 36.00
N ASN A 124 -11.53 -13.09 36.09
CA ASN A 124 -12.65 -12.43 36.77
C ASN A 124 -12.87 -10.97 36.30
N GLY A 125 -12.66 -10.69 35.01
CA GLY A 125 -12.83 -9.34 34.45
C GLY A 125 -11.73 -8.35 34.79
N GLU A 126 -10.54 -8.82 35.18
CA GLU A 126 -9.37 -7.99 35.46
C GLU A 126 -8.13 -8.53 34.75
N LEU A 127 -7.19 -7.65 34.44
CA LEU A 127 -5.87 -8.01 33.93
C LEU A 127 -5.10 -8.84 34.94
N THR A 128 -4.36 -9.84 34.53
CA THR A 128 -3.62 -10.73 35.42
C THR A 128 -2.26 -10.17 35.83
N ASN A 129 -1.63 -9.38 34.98
CA ASN A 129 -0.30 -8.80 35.22
C ASN A 129 -0.34 -7.28 35.35
N ALA A 130 0.81 -6.69 35.59
CA ALA A 130 1.00 -5.26 35.53
C ALA A 130 0.76 -4.73 34.12
N PHE A 131 0.16 -3.55 34.04
CA PHE A 131 -0.21 -2.94 32.78
C PHE A 131 -0.01 -1.42 32.82
N VAL A 132 0.67 -0.89 31.82
CA VAL A 132 0.89 0.55 31.64
C VAL A 132 0.30 0.96 30.29
N GLN A 133 -0.46 2.05 30.27
CA GLN A 133 -0.88 2.73 29.06
C GLN A 133 -0.62 4.24 29.22
N ASP A 134 -0.10 4.89 28.17
CA ASP A 134 0.28 6.32 28.19
C ASP A 134 1.18 6.72 29.37
N GLY A 135 2.05 5.81 29.79
CA GLY A 135 2.91 6.01 30.96
C GLY A 135 2.19 5.89 32.31
N ASP A 136 0.89 5.61 32.31
CA ASP A 136 0.10 5.42 33.52
C ASP A 136 0.07 3.94 33.91
N VAL A 137 0.49 3.64 35.15
CA VAL A 137 0.42 2.29 35.72
C VAL A 137 -1.00 2.01 36.17
N ILE A 138 -1.84 1.53 35.25
CA ILE A 138 -3.27 1.29 35.51
C ILE A 138 -3.55 -0.01 36.25
N ARG A 139 -2.62 -0.93 36.27
CA ARG A 139 -2.68 -2.16 37.01
C ARG A 139 -1.31 -2.49 37.58
N LYS A 140 -1.24 -2.68 38.89
CA LYS A 140 -0.15 -3.42 39.53
C LYS A 140 -0.53 -4.88 39.55
N ASP A 141 0.45 -5.70 39.39
CA ASP A 141 0.27 -7.13 39.42
C ASP A 141 -0.17 -7.65 40.81
N VAL A 142 -1.06 -8.63 40.80
CA VAL A 142 -1.67 -9.23 41.99
C VAL A 142 -1.58 -10.77 42.00
N SER A 143 -0.84 -11.39 41.07
CA SER A 143 -0.77 -12.83 41.02
C SER A 143 0.07 -13.40 42.17
N ALA A 144 -0.13 -14.69 42.46
CA ALA A 144 0.56 -15.42 43.52
C ALA A 144 2.03 -15.76 43.16
N GLU A 145 2.50 -15.42 41.95
CA GLU A 145 3.90 -15.66 41.57
C GLU A 145 4.82 -14.65 42.25
N SER A 146 6.00 -15.10 42.65
CA SER A 146 6.98 -14.27 43.37
C SER A 146 7.62 -13.17 42.54
N PHE A 147 7.44 -13.20 41.23
CA PHE A 147 7.94 -12.17 40.28
C PHE A 147 7.05 -12.09 39.04
N LYS A 148 7.20 -11.02 38.29
CA LYS A 148 6.41 -10.72 37.10
C LYS A 148 7.24 -10.70 35.85
N LYS A 149 6.63 -11.18 34.80
CA LYS A 149 7.17 -11.29 33.43
C LYS A 149 6.62 -10.14 32.61
N LEU A 150 7.40 -9.08 32.41
CA LEU A 150 6.93 -7.83 31.84
C LEU A 150 7.71 -7.45 30.58
N ILE A 151 7.00 -6.88 29.64
CA ILE A 151 7.54 -6.24 28.43
C ILE A 151 7.04 -4.80 28.42
N GLY A 152 7.96 -3.85 28.51
CA GLY A 152 7.69 -2.41 28.46
C GLY A 152 8.26 -1.79 27.18
N PHE A 153 7.53 -0.84 26.61
CA PHE A 153 7.91 -0.08 25.41
C PHE A 153 7.97 1.41 25.77
N LYS A 154 9.00 2.10 25.25
CA LYS A 154 9.19 3.53 25.40
C LYS A 154 8.89 4.27 24.10
N ASP A 155 8.64 5.57 24.18
CA ASP A 155 8.32 6.39 23.00
C ASP A 155 9.50 6.57 22.05
N ASP A 156 10.74 6.36 22.50
CA ASP A 156 11.95 6.37 21.67
C ASP A 156 12.12 5.08 20.84
N GLY A 157 11.20 4.13 20.98
CA GLY A 157 11.21 2.84 20.30
C GLY A 157 12.03 1.76 21.00
N THR A 158 12.69 2.07 22.11
CA THR A 158 13.38 1.07 22.94
C THR A 158 12.39 0.27 23.78
N TYR A 159 12.80 -0.90 24.23
CA TYR A 159 11.97 -1.79 25.03
C TYR A 159 12.77 -2.39 26.20
N VAL A 160 12.05 -2.83 27.21
CA VAL A 160 12.59 -3.50 28.40
C VAL A 160 11.85 -4.80 28.61
N ILE A 161 12.57 -5.91 28.72
CA ILE A 161 11.99 -7.22 29.03
C ILE A 161 12.65 -7.71 30.32
N LYS A 162 11.88 -7.75 31.38
CA LYS A 162 12.39 -8.18 32.69
C LYS A 162 11.38 -8.94 33.50
N GLN A 163 11.90 -9.73 34.39
CA GLN A 163 11.17 -10.32 35.48
C GLN A 163 11.43 -9.45 36.71
N VAL A 164 10.39 -8.97 37.36
CA VAL A 164 10.50 -8.08 38.53
C VAL A 164 9.81 -8.70 39.73
N PRO A 165 10.33 -8.50 40.94
CA PRO A 165 9.69 -9.00 42.16
C PRO A 165 8.32 -8.36 42.35
N THR A 166 7.40 -9.11 42.92
CA THR A 166 6.07 -8.62 43.32
C THR A 166 6.08 -7.82 44.60
N SER A 167 7.21 -7.28 45.00
CA SER A 167 7.35 -6.56 46.26
C SER A 167 6.21 -5.53 46.48
N SER A 168 5.79 -5.39 47.70
CA SER A 168 4.75 -4.49 48.17
C SER A 168 5.12 -3.04 47.92
N GLN A 169 4.94 -2.55 46.73
CA GLN A 169 5.09 -1.13 46.44
C GLN A 169 3.89 -0.37 46.97
N THR A 170 4.18 0.74 47.63
CA THR A 170 3.16 1.66 48.12
C THR A 170 2.69 2.56 46.97
N PRO A 171 1.37 2.80 46.80
CA PRO A 171 0.92 3.74 45.77
C PRO A 171 1.40 5.15 46.06
N LEU A 172 1.64 5.89 44.97
CA LEU A 172 2.08 7.30 45.03
C LEU A 172 0.96 8.19 44.53
N LEU A 173 0.74 9.28 45.26
CA LEU A 173 0.02 10.47 44.77
C LEU A 173 0.99 11.28 43.91
N LYS A 174 0.72 11.42 42.62
CA LYS A 174 1.50 12.28 41.73
C LYS A 174 0.77 13.59 41.49
N ILE A 175 1.49 14.68 41.73
CA ILE A 175 1.05 16.07 41.52
C ILE A 175 2.15 16.71 40.67
N ASN A 176 1.86 17.02 39.39
CA ASN A 176 2.87 17.43 38.41
C ASN A 176 4.03 16.41 38.36
N ASN A 177 5.24 16.83 38.63
CA ASN A 177 6.43 15.98 38.65
C ASN A 177 6.82 15.47 40.03
N GLU A 178 6.02 15.76 41.08
CA GLU A 178 6.29 15.32 42.43
C GLU A 178 5.46 14.08 42.80
N SER A 179 6.04 13.21 43.62
CA SER A 179 5.41 11.99 44.11
C SER A 179 5.38 11.93 45.62
N PHE A 180 4.24 11.59 46.17
CA PHE A 180 4.01 11.52 47.62
C PHE A 180 3.43 10.14 47.97
N VAL A 181 3.95 9.50 49.01
CA VAL A 181 3.49 8.16 49.41
C VAL A 181 2.06 8.22 49.92
N VAL A 182 1.17 7.41 49.37
CA VAL A 182 -0.16 7.13 49.89
C VAL A 182 -0.02 6.02 50.93
N SER A 183 -0.08 6.39 52.20
CA SER A 183 0.15 5.45 53.29
C SER A 183 -1.01 4.47 53.53
N ARG A 184 -2.25 4.91 53.25
CA ARG A 184 -3.46 4.09 53.41
C ARG A 184 -4.52 4.40 52.39
N VAL A 185 -5.40 3.44 52.17
CA VAL A 185 -6.62 3.59 51.37
C VAL A 185 -7.80 3.19 52.24
N ASN A 186 -8.86 4.00 52.25
CA ASN A 186 -10.07 3.79 53.04
C ASN A 186 -9.82 3.63 54.54
N ALA A 187 -8.82 4.34 55.05
CA ALA A 187 -8.50 4.42 56.48
C ALA A 187 -7.82 5.78 56.73
N LEU A 188 -7.78 6.24 57.99
CA LEU A 188 -7.04 7.43 58.35
C LEU A 188 -5.53 7.26 58.07
N PRO A 189 -4.84 8.28 57.58
CA PRO A 189 -3.42 8.18 57.28
C PRO A 189 -2.60 7.98 58.57
N GLU A 190 -1.46 7.32 58.44
CA GLU A 190 -0.44 7.32 59.50
C GLU A 190 0.15 8.69 59.65
N ASP A 191 0.84 8.94 60.76
CA ASP A 191 1.49 10.24 61.02
C ASP A 191 2.41 10.63 59.85
N GLY A 192 2.17 11.83 59.33
CA GLY A 192 2.87 12.31 58.16
C GLY A 192 2.48 11.66 56.81
N GLY A 193 1.44 10.81 56.82
CA GLY A 193 0.94 10.10 55.62
C GLY A 193 -0.17 10.84 54.87
N ILE A 194 -0.55 10.26 53.76
CA ILE A 194 -1.67 10.66 52.93
C ILE A 194 -2.58 9.44 52.79
N SER A 195 -3.89 9.64 52.89
CA SER A 195 -4.88 8.62 52.57
C SER A 195 -5.76 9.02 51.41
N VAL A 196 -6.16 8.01 50.65
CA VAL A 196 -7.23 8.10 49.66
C VAL A 196 -8.47 7.43 50.22
N ILE A 197 -9.55 8.17 50.35
CA ILE A 197 -10.79 7.69 50.95
C ILE A 197 -11.91 7.83 49.95
N THR A 198 -12.65 6.71 49.74
CA THR A 198 -13.86 6.75 48.94
C THR A 198 -14.97 7.45 49.68
N LYS A 199 -15.93 8.02 48.97
CA LYS A 199 -17.00 8.81 49.56
C LYS A 199 -17.76 8.08 50.68
N ASP A 200 -18.17 6.85 50.41
CA ASP A 200 -19.00 6.07 51.36
C ASP A 200 -18.31 5.91 52.73
N LEU A 201 -16.99 5.96 52.74
CA LEU A 201 -16.24 5.81 53.97
C LEU A 201 -15.88 7.18 54.62
N ALA A 202 -15.76 8.23 53.82
CA ALA A 202 -15.45 9.57 54.35
C ALA A 202 -16.54 10.05 55.34
N GLU A 203 -17.79 9.65 55.12
CA GLU A 203 -18.91 9.96 56.00
C GLU A 203 -18.87 9.26 57.38
N THR A 204 -18.07 8.19 57.50
CA THR A 204 -18.01 7.35 58.69
C THR A 204 -16.75 7.53 59.53
N LEU A 205 -15.76 8.27 59.03
CA LEU A 205 -14.47 8.49 59.70
C LEU A 205 -14.44 9.87 60.40
N ASP A 206 -13.83 9.94 61.56
CA ASP A 206 -13.51 11.22 62.17
C ASP A 206 -12.30 11.85 61.44
N LEU A 207 -12.59 12.84 60.61
CA LEU A 207 -11.62 13.57 59.81
C LEU A 207 -11.17 14.89 60.47
N SER A 208 -11.53 15.12 61.73
CA SER A 208 -11.14 16.30 62.46
C SER A 208 -9.60 16.43 62.54
N GLY A 209 -9.12 17.64 62.30
CA GLY A 209 -7.67 17.93 62.31
C GLY A 209 -6.90 17.50 61.07
N TYR A 210 -7.58 17.02 60.04
CA TYR A 210 -7.01 16.73 58.72
C TYR A 210 -7.41 17.78 57.68
N SER A 211 -6.54 18.02 56.71
CA SER A 211 -6.93 18.64 55.44
C SER A 211 -7.63 17.59 54.61
N VAL A 212 -8.85 17.86 54.20
CA VAL A 212 -9.66 16.99 53.36
C VAL A 212 -9.87 17.64 51.98
N ILE A 213 -9.37 17.04 50.96
CA ILE A 213 -9.41 17.60 49.61
C ILE A 213 -10.28 16.67 48.74
N GLU A 214 -11.36 17.22 48.23
CA GLU A 214 -12.21 16.50 47.29
C GLU A 214 -11.62 16.53 45.87
N ALA A 215 -11.66 15.40 45.20
CA ALA A 215 -11.32 15.28 43.80
C ALA A 215 -12.32 14.43 43.07
N THR A 216 -12.51 14.72 41.77
CA THR A 216 -13.31 13.93 40.87
C THR A 216 -12.40 13.12 39.95
N TYR A 217 -12.60 11.81 39.84
CA TYR A 217 -11.79 10.99 38.95
C TYR A 217 -12.39 10.88 37.53
N SER A 218 -11.53 10.93 36.53
CA SER A 218 -11.84 10.65 35.15
C SER A 218 -11.62 9.16 34.80
N LEU A 219 -10.71 8.52 35.49
CA LEU A 219 -10.40 7.10 35.36
C LEU A 219 -10.08 6.51 36.72
N TYR A 220 -10.72 5.39 37.06
CA TYR A 220 -10.50 4.65 38.28
C TYR A 220 -10.42 3.16 38.00
N ARG A 221 -9.37 2.49 38.46
CA ARG A 221 -9.20 1.05 38.39
C ARG A 221 -9.01 0.47 39.77
N LYS A 222 -9.93 -0.40 40.12
CA LYS A 222 -9.94 -1.12 41.39
C LYS A 222 -9.80 -2.61 41.10
N SER A 223 -8.92 -3.31 41.80
CA SER A 223 -8.87 -4.75 41.80
C SER A 223 -10.07 -5.35 42.53
N THR A 224 -10.63 -6.47 42.03
CA THR A 224 -11.67 -7.25 42.75
C THR A 224 -11.13 -7.82 44.05
N GLN A 225 -9.82 -7.98 44.19
CA GLN A 225 -9.16 -8.34 45.45
C GLN A 225 -9.03 -7.17 46.41
N PHE A 226 -9.45 -6.01 46.00
CA PHE A 226 -9.58 -4.89 46.91
C PHE A 226 -10.67 -5.23 47.91
N PRO A 227 -10.36 -5.33 49.20
CA PRO A 227 -11.35 -5.69 50.18
C PRO A 227 -12.46 -4.63 50.26
N ASP A 228 -13.58 -5.02 50.79
CA ASP A 228 -14.74 -4.16 51.06
C ASP A 228 -14.28 -2.75 51.47
N PRO A 229 -14.64 -1.71 50.72
CA PRO A 229 -14.26 -0.32 51.02
C PRO A 229 -14.64 0.12 52.45
N ARG A 230 -15.53 -0.64 53.09
CA ARG A 230 -15.94 -0.43 54.49
C ARG A 230 -15.03 -1.08 55.54
N LYS A 231 -13.98 -1.80 55.13
CA LYS A 231 -13.02 -2.42 56.08
C LYS A 231 -11.69 -1.73 56.01
N THR A 232 -11.17 -1.31 57.16
CA THR A 232 -9.82 -0.74 57.32
C THR A 232 -8.76 -1.80 56.92
N HIS A 233 -7.82 -1.42 56.05
CA HIS A 233 -6.70 -2.24 55.66
C HIS A 233 -5.38 -1.63 56.03
N SER A 234 -4.69 -2.31 56.93
CA SER A 234 -3.25 -2.18 57.09
C SER A 234 -2.61 -3.35 56.29
N GLY A 235 -1.93 -3.05 55.21
CA GLY A 235 -1.25 -4.06 54.41
C GLY A 235 -1.35 -3.82 52.93
N SER A 236 -0.66 -4.60 52.18
CA SER A 236 -0.43 -4.50 50.74
C SER A 236 -1.61 -3.95 49.94
N PHE A 237 -1.40 -2.83 49.30
CA PHE A 237 -2.34 -2.25 48.34
C PHE A 237 -2.29 -3.05 47.04
N TYR A 238 -3.42 -3.56 46.58
CA TYR A 238 -3.51 -4.25 45.34
C TYR A 238 -4.24 -3.41 44.31
N GLY A 239 -3.54 -3.02 43.24
CA GLY A 239 -4.10 -2.54 42.00
C GLY A 239 -4.98 -1.31 42.05
N ILE A 240 -4.54 -0.22 42.71
CA ILE A 240 -5.24 1.06 42.61
C ILE A 240 -4.55 1.94 41.56
N PHE A 241 -5.34 2.41 40.64
CA PHE A 241 -5.01 3.50 39.71
C PHE A 241 -6.15 4.51 39.68
N LEU A 242 -5.81 5.78 39.78
CA LEU A 242 -6.78 6.86 39.69
C LEU A 242 -6.16 8.05 38.97
N LYS A 243 -6.89 8.59 38.01
CA LYS A 243 -6.60 9.89 37.35
C LYS A 243 -7.76 10.82 37.60
N GLY A 244 -7.50 12.00 38.09
CA GLY A 244 -8.55 12.93 38.44
C GLY A 244 -8.11 14.38 38.55
N LYS A 245 -9.05 15.23 38.96
CA LYS A 245 -8.84 16.67 39.23
C LYS A 245 -9.35 17.05 40.61
N VAL A 246 -8.64 17.92 41.26
CA VAL A 246 -9.04 18.52 42.52
C VAL A 246 -10.24 19.44 42.29
N ASN A 247 -11.28 19.25 43.06
CA ASN A 247 -12.46 20.14 43.04
C ASN A 247 -12.27 21.30 44.00
N SER A 248 -12.05 21.02 45.31
CA SER A 248 -11.92 22.03 46.33
C SER A 248 -11.39 21.44 47.65
N LEU A 249 -10.92 22.31 48.52
CA LEU A 249 -10.80 21.98 49.93
C LEU A 249 -12.20 21.86 50.52
N VAL A 250 -12.51 20.68 51.08
CA VAL A 250 -13.84 20.43 51.68
C VAL A 250 -13.87 20.92 53.09
N ASN A 251 -14.86 21.73 53.41
CA ASN A 251 -15.21 22.01 54.79
C ASN A 251 -16.03 20.83 55.34
N LEU A 252 -15.47 20.13 56.32
CA LEU A 252 -16.06 18.93 56.94
C LEU A 252 -17.49 19.08 57.40
N SER A 253 -17.94 20.30 57.73
CA SER A 253 -19.31 20.58 58.17
C SER A 253 -20.34 20.58 57.00
N THR A 254 -19.91 20.52 55.76
CA THR A 254 -20.75 20.60 54.57
C THR A 254 -20.77 19.31 53.73
N LEU A 255 -20.15 18.22 54.23
CA LEU A 255 -20.29 16.89 53.60
C LEU A 255 -21.74 16.41 53.72
N SER A 256 -22.60 16.83 52.80
CA SER A 256 -23.96 16.34 52.75
C SER A 256 -24.09 15.14 51.81
N SER A 257 -24.90 14.17 52.22
CA SER A 257 -25.17 12.93 51.45
C SER A 257 -25.86 13.16 50.12
N SER A 258 -26.29 14.38 49.82
CA SER A 258 -27.07 14.70 48.60
C SER A 258 -26.23 15.12 47.40
N ASP A 259 -24.95 15.45 47.54
CA ASP A 259 -24.10 15.97 46.46
C ASP A 259 -23.24 14.87 45.75
N CYS A 260 -23.77 13.71 45.74
CA CYS A 260 -23.02 12.51 45.36
C CYS A 260 -23.09 12.18 43.90
N SER A 261 -22.39 12.91 43.07
CA SER A 261 -22.01 12.31 41.77
C SER A 261 -21.04 11.15 42.03
N ASN A 262 -21.28 9.99 41.43
CA ASN A 262 -20.63 8.70 41.68
C ASN A 262 -19.10 8.66 41.42
N ARG A 263 -18.40 9.78 41.25
CA ARG A 263 -16.99 9.84 40.85
C ARG A 263 -16.10 10.67 41.77
N ARG A 264 -16.49 10.79 43.03
CA ARG A 264 -15.72 11.59 44.02
C ARG A 264 -14.90 10.70 44.95
N PHE A 265 -13.76 11.19 45.34
CA PHE A 265 -12.91 10.63 46.39
C PHE A 265 -12.25 11.77 47.15
N TYR A 266 -11.66 11.46 48.29
CA TYR A 266 -11.04 12.43 49.17
C TYR A 266 -9.59 12.07 49.45
N LEU A 267 -8.72 13.07 49.36
CA LEU A 267 -7.34 13.00 49.86
C LEU A 267 -7.34 13.56 51.26
N VAL A 268 -6.85 12.79 52.19
CA VAL A 268 -6.84 13.14 53.62
C VAL A 268 -5.39 13.15 54.13
N THR A 269 -4.95 14.25 54.69
CA THR A 269 -3.56 14.41 55.19
C THR A 269 -3.44 15.51 56.25
N LYS A 270 -2.44 15.42 57.09
CA LYS A 270 -2.01 16.51 57.99
C LYS A 270 -0.85 17.32 57.39
N ARG A 271 -0.31 16.87 56.25
CA ARG A 271 0.82 17.50 55.57
C ARG A 271 0.38 18.76 54.81
N GLN A 272 0.74 19.91 55.35
CA GLN A 272 0.41 21.19 54.71
C GLN A 272 1.20 21.43 53.40
N ASP A 273 2.40 20.88 53.31
CA ASP A 273 3.21 20.92 52.09
C ASP A 273 2.57 20.18 50.92
N VAL A 274 1.77 19.15 51.17
CA VAL A 274 0.98 18.43 50.17
C VAL A 274 -0.36 19.11 49.92
N ALA A 275 -1.09 19.43 50.99
CA ALA A 275 -2.40 20.08 50.90
C ALA A 275 -2.34 21.41 50.12
N GLY A 276 -1.27 22.19 50.30
CA GLY A 276 -1.07 23.47 49.60
C GLY A 276 -0.80 23.34 48.11
N LYS A 277 -0.42 22.15 47.62
CA LYS A 277 -0.24 21.87 46.18
C LYS A 277 -1.53 21.39 45.49
N LEU A 278 -2.52 20.99 46.27
CA LEU A 278 -3.77 20.46 45.78
C LEU A 278 -4.80 21.60 45.59
N THR A 279 -4.55 22.45 44.62
CA THR A 279 -5.43 23.56 44.25
C THR A 279 -6.53 23.14 43.31
N GLN A 280 -7.60 23.94 43.19
CA GLN A 280 -8.71 23.67 42.27
C GLN A 280 -8.20 23.39 40.84
N ASP A 281 -8.82 22.45 40.18
CA ASP A 281 -8.47 21.96 38.83
C ASP A 281 -7.08 21.33 38.70
N GLN A 282 -6.32 21.17 39.76
CA GLN A 282 -5.05 20.47 39.75
C GLN A 282 -5.28 18.99 39.32
N GLU A 283 -4.59 18.57 38.29
CA GLU A 283 -4.59 17.17 37.90
C GLU A 283 -3.75 16.33 38.86
N ILE A 284 -4.28 15.20 39.23
CA ILE A 284 -3.63 14.24 40.13
C ILE A 284 -3.74 12.82 39.59
N LYS A 285 -2.74 12.00 39.93
CA LYS A 285 -2.76 10.57 39.69
C LYS A 285 -2.40 9.81 40.97
N ILE A 286 -3.02 8.65 41.17
CA ILE A 286 -2.62 7.72 42.21
C ILE A 286 -2.28 6.42 41.47
N GLN A 287 -1.04 6.01 41.58
CA GLN A 287 -0.54 4.84 40.90
C GLN A 287 0.71 4.28 41.60
N PHE A 288 1.10 3.05 41.18
CA PHE A 288 2.38 2.50 41.60
C PHE A 288 3.48 2.95 40.64
N ASP A 289 4.71 3.11 41.15
CA ASP A 289 5.89 3.23 40.34
C ASP A 289 6.54 1.88 40.13
N TYR A 290 7.20 1.72 39.00
CA TYR A 290 8.10 0.63 38.74
C TYR A 290 9.55 0.99 39.05
N THR A 291 10.40 -0.06 39.03
CA THR A 291 11.83 0.07 39.15
C THR A 291 12.43 0.99 38.10
N ASP A 292 13.64 1.49 38.32
CA ASP A 292 14.31 2.44 37.42
C ASP A 292 14.41 1.92 35.96
N GLU A 293 14.45 0.61 35.78
CA GLU A 293 14.50 0.02 34.42
C GLU A 293 13.22 0.28 33.62
N PHE A 294 12.06 0.39 34.26
CA PHE A 294 10.78 0.69 33.63
C PHE A 294 10.43 2.19 33.70
N LYS A 295 11.34 3.02 34.16
CA LYS A 295 11.19 4.46 34.06
C LYS A 295 11.04 4.85 32.58
N ASP A 296 10.15 5.75 32.28
CA ASP A 296 9.83 6.24 30.94
C ASP A 296 9.16 5.21 30.00
N VAL A 297 8.70 4.08 30.53
CA VAL A 297 7.86 3.13 29.79
C VAL A 297 6.47 3.73 29.62
N THR A 298 6.02 3.86 28.38
CA THR A 298 4.70 4.40 28.06
C THR A 298 3.66 3.32 27.82
N SER A 299 4.11 2.11 27.50
CA SER A 299 3.25 0.93 27.27
C SER A 299 3.89 -0.31 27.87
N MET A 300 3.13 -1.12 28.61
CA MET A 300 3.64 -2.34 29.23
C MET A 300 2.55 -3.38 29.36
N THR A 301 2.91 -4.63 29.14
CA THR A 301 2.06 -5.79 29.34
C THR A 301 2.86 -6.97 29.90
N GLY A 302 2.18 -7.91 30.54
CA GLY A 302 2.79 -9.17 30.91
C GLY A 302 2.88 -10.13 29.74
N TYR A 303 3.70 -11.17 29.91
CA TYR A 303 3.71 -12.34 29.02
C TYR A 303 3.58 -13.63 29.83
N MET A 304 3.07 -14.68 29.19
CA MET A 304 2.81 -15.95 29.87
C MET A 304 4.05 -16.86 29.86
N TYR A 305 4.57 -17.16 28.66
CA TYR A 305 5.66 -18.11 28.43
C TYR A 305 6.64 -17.56 27.42
N ARG A 306 7.84 -18.15 27.38
CA ARG A 306 8.82 -17.91 26.31
C ARG A 306 8.65 -18.95 25.21
N PHE A 307 8.68 -18.51 23.97
CA PHE A 307 8.72 -19.38 22.79
C PHE A 307 10.15 -19.63 22.31
N VAL A 308 10.98 -18.58 22.36
CA VAL A 308 12.35 -18.60 21.83
C VAL A 308 13.29 -17.96 22.84
N ILE A 309 14.47 -18.58 23.00
CA ILE A 309 15.59 -18.08 23.80
C ILE A 309 16.85 -18.21 22.95
N ASP A 310 17.61 -17.12 22.77
CA ASP A 310 18.86 -17.08 22.03
C ASP A 310 18.77 -17.79 20.66
N GLY A 311 17.71 -17.51 19.91
CA GLY A 311 17.46 -18.06 18.58
C GLY A 311 17.06 -19.54 18.56
N LYS A 312 16.65 -20.12 19.69
CA LYS A 312 16.22 -21.51 19.80
C LYS A 312 14.83 -21.62 20.36
N SER A 313 13.97 -22.36 19.70
CA SER A 313 12.65 -22.70 20.21
C SER A 313 12.76 -23.62 21.42
N ILE A 314 11.88 -23.43 22.40
CA ILE A 314 11.79 -24.28 23.61
C ILE A 314 11.06 -25.57 23.25
N PRO A 315 11.73 -26.74 23.25
CA PRO A 315 11.15 -27.96 22.69
C PRO A 315 10.17 -28.67 23.63
N THR A 316 10.39 -28.61 24.94
CA THR A 316 9.59 -29.29 25.94
C THR A 316 9.59 -28.51 27.25
N SER A 317 9.93 -29.10 28.38
CA SER A 317 10.10 -28.37 29.64
C SER A 317 11.39 -27.53 29.59
N TYR A 318 11.30 -26.32 30.10
CA TYR A 318 12.42 -25.40 30.20
C TYR A 318 12.52 -24.86 31.62
N VAL A 319 13.74 -24.80 32.12
CA VAL A 319 14.04 -24.17 33.40
C VAL A 319 15.04 -23.08 33.19
N GLU A 320 14.69 -21.87 33.58
CA GLU A 320 15.60 -20.73 33.60
C GLU A 320 15.85 -20.25 35.05
N THR A 321 16.95 -19.60 35.24
CA THR A 321 17.19 -18.86 36.47
C THR A 321 16.93 -17.40 36.15
N ASN A 322 15.99 -16.77 36.89
CA ASN A 322 15.66 -15.36 36.67
C ASN A 322 16.79 -14.44 37.18
N ASP A 323 16.65 -13.14 36.95
CA ASP A 323 17.60 -12.11 37.38
C ASP A 323 17.79 -12.06 38.90
N PHE A 324 16.95 -12.74 39.67
CA PHE A 324 16.97 -12.81 41.15
C PHE A 324 17.49 -14.15 41.69
N GLY A 325 17.96 -15.04 40.80
CA GLY A 325 18.51 -16.35 41.20
C GLY A 325 17.44 -17.44 41.43
N GLU A 326 16.19 -17.16 41.14
CA GLU A 326 15.11 -18.15 41.30
C GLU A 326 14.94 -19.03 40.05
N ARG A 327 14.68 -20.33 40.27
CA ARG A 327 14.43 -21.25 39.19
C ARG A 327 12.96 -21.21 38.77
N ILE A 328 12.73 -20.89 37.49
CA ILE A 328 11.41 -20.92 36.87
C ILE A 328 11.33 -22.14 35.96
N SER A 329 10.33 -22.99 36.22
CA SER A 329 10.03 -24.12 35.39
C SER A 329 8.84 -23.84 34.50
N TYR A 330 9.04 -23.89 33.17
CA TYR A 330 7.96 -23.87 32.20
C TYR A 330 7.44 -25.29 32.01
N ASN A 331 6.13 -25.47 32.16
CA ASN A 331 5.51 -26.78 32.14
C ASN A 331 5.55 -27.41 30.74
N ASP A 332 5.93 -28.66 30.68
CA ASP A 332 6.00 -29.50 29.49
C ASP A 332 4.69 -29.52 28.67
N SER A 333 3.55 -29.62 29.34
CA SER A 333 2.24 -29.68 28.68
C SER A 333 1.97 -28.45 27.79
N TYR A 334 2.55 -27.30 28.11
CA TYR A 334 2.33 -26.09 27.38
C TYR A 334 3.11 -26.04 26.06
N CYS A 335 4.36 -26.48 26.06
CA CYS A 335 5.19 -26.56 24.87
C CYS A 335 4.68 -27.60 23.86
N THR A 336 4.06 -28.68 24.35
CA THR A 336 3.64 -29.83 23.55
C THR A 336 2.16 -29.83 23.17
N THR A 337 1.29 -29.10 23.93
CA THR A 337 -0.16 -29.08 23.66
C THR A 337 -0.47 -28.44 22.33
N THR A 338 -1.21 -29.15 21.49
CA THR A 338 -1.80 -28.70 20.23
C THR A 338 -3.27 -28.32 20.41
N GLY A 339 -3.91 -27.83 19.33
CA GLY A 339 -5.35 -27.58 19.32
C GLY A 339 -5.78 -26.20 19.83
N LYS A 340 -4.84 -25.29 20.07
CA LYS A 340 -5.13 -23.91 20.49
C LYS A 340 -4.45 -22.92 19.57
N GLN A 341 -5.14 -21.82 19.25
CA GLN A 341 -4.52 -20.66 18.63
C GLN A 341 -3.50 -20.03 19.58
N ARG A 342 -2.45 -19.46 19.01
CA ARG A 342 -1.40 -18.82 19.79
C ARG A 342 -1.02 -17.47 19.19
N CYS A 343 -0.64 -16.57 20.08
CA CYS A 343 -0.27 -15.20 19.78
C CYS A 343 0.97 -14.84 20.58
N GLY A 344 1.84 -14.02 20.04
CA GLY A 344 3.04 -13.58 20.74
C GLY A 344 3.82 -12.49 20.03
N ILE A 345 4.92 -12.13 20.69
CA ILE A 345 5.85 -11.11 20.25
C ILE A 345 7.28 -11.67 20.20
N GLY A 346 8.00 -11.36 19.14
CA GLY A 346 9.40 -11.76 18.95
C GLY A 346 10.29 -10.55 18.73
N PHE A 347 11.55 -10.69 19.10
CA PHE A 347 12.57 -9.64 19.02
C PHE A 347 13.76 -10.15 18.19
N LYS A 348 14.15 -9.38 17.18
CA LYS A 348 15.29 -9.69 16.33
C LYS A 348 16.55 -8.95 16.79
N LYS A 349 17.70 -9.42 16.34
CA LYS A 349 19.00 -8.82 16.67
C LYS A 349 19.16 -7.39 16.17
N ASP A 350 18.52 -7.04 15.07
CA ASP A 350 18.54 -5.70 14.47
C ASP A 350 17.60 -4.70 15.17
N GLY A 351 16.95 -5.11 16.25
CA GLY A 351 15.97 -4.31 16.99
C GLY A 351 14.55 -4.36 16.41
N SER A 352 14.34 -5.11 15.32
CA SER A 352 12.98 -5.30 14.78
C SER A 352 12.15 -6.18 15.70
N ILE A 353 10.85 -5.86 15.76
CA ILE A 353 9.85 -6.58 16.55
C ILE A 353 8.90 -7.32 15.61
N VAL A 354 8.55 -8.54 15.98
CA VAL A 354 7.59 -9.39 15.24
C VAL A 354 6.38 -9.67 16.12
N LEU A 355 5.19 -9.26 15.71
CA LEU A 355 3.94 -9.79 16.26
C LEU A 355 3.50 -10.96 15.39
N LEU A 356 3.13 -12.07 16.00
CA LEU A 356 2.73 -13.28 15.30
C LEU A 356 1.46 -13.86 15.91
N THR A 357 0.54 -14.27 15.05
CA THR A 357 -0.64 -15.08 15.40
C THR A 357 -0.73 -16.26 14.46
N SER A 358 -0.88 -17.45 15.03
CA SER A 358 -1.19 -18.66 14.27
C SER A 358 -2.67 -18.91 14.26
N ASN A 359 -3.24 -19.15 13.09
CA ASN A 359 -4.66 -19.42 12.90
C ASN A 359 -4.88 -20.87 12.50
N THR A 360 -5.57 -21.64 13.36
CA THR A 360 -6.13 -22.94 12.95
C THR A 360 -7.30 -23.31 13.84
N LYS A 361 -8.41 -23.69 13.24
CA LYS A 361 -9.70 -23.88 13.91
C LYS A 361 -9.78 -25.10 14.86
N LYS A 362 -9.04 -26.18 14.61
CA LYS A 362 -9.16 -27.43 15.38
C LYS A 362 -7.82 -28.00 15.85
N GLU A 363 -6.75 -27.68 15.19
CA GLU A 363 -5.42 -28.24 15.45
C GLU A 363 -4.39 -27.11 15.46
N GLY A 364 -4.51 -26.19 16.42
CA GLY A 364 -3.56 -25.10 16.61
C GLY A 364 -2.14 -25.65 16.88
N PRO A 365 -1.11 -24.89 16.57
CA PRO A 365 0.26 -25.31 16.79
C PRO A 365 0.58 -25.45 18.28
N SER A 366 1.53 -26.32 18.60
CA SER A 366 2.15 -26.35 19.91
C SER A 366 2.99 -25.10 20.17
N GLY A 367 3.34 -24.83 21.43
CA GLY A 367 4.27 -23.73 21.76
C GLY A 367 5.61 -23.89 21.07
N TYR A 368 6.08 -25.13 20.90
CA TYR A 368 7.31 -25.43 20.17
C TYR A 368 7.23 -25.05 18.69
N GLU A 369 6.14 -25.41 17.99
CA GLU A 369 5.94 -25.03 16.58
C GLU A 369 5.94 -23.51 16.41
N VAL A 370 5.26 -22.77 17.31
CA VAL A 370 5.26 -21.30 17.25
C VAL A 370 6.64 -20.72 17.51
N GLY A 371 7.40 -21.32 18.43
CA GLY A 371 8.80 -20.97 18.65
C GLY A 371 9.62 -21.14 17.37
N GLU A 372 9.49 -22.27 16.68
CA GLU A 372 10.16 -22.52 15.40
C GLU A 372 9.74 -21.52 14.31
N MET A 373 8.45 -21.08 14.28
CA MET A 373 7.98 -20.03 13.38
C MET A 373 8.69 -18.70 13.65
N PHE A 374 8.85 -18.31 14.91
CA PHE A 374 9.61 -17.12 15.28
C PHE A 374 11.09 -17.22 14.92
N VAL A 375 11.69 -18.39 15.10
CA VAL A 375 13.09 -18.64 14.67
C VAL A 375 13.22 -18.52 13.17
N GLU A 376 12.29 -19.08 12.40
CA GLU A 376 12.30 -18.97 10.93
C GLU A 376 12.15 -17.51 10.46
N LEU A 377 11.42 -16.69 11.23
CA LEU A 377 11.29 -15.25 11.00
C LEU A 377 12.51 -14.44 11.51
N GLY A 378 13.52 -15.09 12.09
CA GLY A 378 14.77 -14.47 12.54
C GLY A 378 14.74 -13.85 13.93
N CYS A 379 13.83 -14.28 14.82
CA CYS A 379 13.77 -13.80 16.20
C CYS A 379 14.79 -14.51 17.09
N GLU A 380 15.48 -13.75 17.92
CA GLU A 380 16.37 -14.27 18.96
C GLU A 380 15.63 -14.60 20.26
N ASN A 381 14.62 -13.82 20.57
CA ASN A 381 13.73 -14.07 21.71
C ASN A 381 12.27 -13.90 21.30
N ALA A 382 11.38 -14.72 21.87
CA ALA A 382 9.95 -14.58 21.62
C ALA A 382 9.13 -15.01 22.85
N TYR A 383 7.99 -14.34 23.03
CA TYR A 383 7.15 -14.43 24.21
C TYR A 383 5.69 -14.59 23.83
N GLN A 384 4.95 -15.35 24.61
CA GLN A 384 3.55 -15.64 24.38
C GLN A 384 2.63 -14.69 25.15
N PHE A 385 1.61 -14.20 24.50
CA PHE A 385 0.44 -13.57 25.08
C PHE A 385 -0.70 -14.57 25.35
N ASP A 386 -1.89 -14.09 25.72
CA ASP A 386 -3.05 -14.97 25.93
C ASP A 386 -3.40 -15.71 24.65
N GLY A 387 -3.75 -16.99 24.82
CA GLY A 387 -4.00 -17.93 23.73
C GLY A 387 -5.46 -18.37 23.62
N GLY A 388 -5.68 -19.38 22.78
CA GLY A 388 -6.99 -19.98 22.62
C GLY A 388 -8.03 -19.02 22.01
N GLY A 389 -9.20 -18.94 22.62
CA GLY A 389 -10.31 -18.11 22.11
C GLY A 389 -10.06 -16.59 22.14
N SER A 390 -9.10 -16.13 22.94
CA SER A 390 -8.73 -14.71 23.02
C SER A 390 -7.89 -14.25 21.83
N VAL A 391 -7.30 -15.17 21.07
CA VAL A 391 -6.37 -14.84 19.98
C VAL A 391 -7.08 -14.04 18.90
N THR A 392 -6.58 -12.83 18.69
CA THR A 392 -7.08 -11.90 17.69
C THR A 392 -5.90 -11.22 16.99
N PHE A 393 -5.94 -11.17 15.66
CA PHE A 393 -5.00 -10.43 14.83
C PHE A 393 -5.77 -9.39 14.03
N LEU A 394 -5.50 -8.12 14.27
CA LEU A 394 -6.12 -7.00 13.56
C LEU A 394 -5.22 -6.47 12.45
N LYS A 395 -5.84 -6.10 11.34
CA LYS A 395 -5.21 -5.33 10.25
C LYS A 395 -6.14 -4.18 9.85
N ARG A 396 -5.57 -3.01 9.64
CA ARG A 396 -6.27 -1.94 8.94
C ARG A 396 -6.23 -2.22 7.45
N ALA A 397 -7.40 -2.35 6.86
CA ALA A 397 -7.56 -2.52 5.42
C ALA A 397 -7.33 -1.18 4.69
N GLU A 398 -7.11 -1.22 3.39
CA GLU A 398 -6.90 -0.04 2.54
C GLU A 398 -8.08 0.94 2.58
N ASN A 399 -9.29 0.44 2.76
CA ASN A 399 -10.48 1.27 2.94
C ASN A 399 -10.59 1.93 4.33
N GLY A 400 -9.55 1.78 5.18
CA GLY A 400 -9.51 2.35 6.52
C GLY A 400 -10.23 1.55 7.60
N GLU A 401 -10.82 0.41 7.29
CA GLU A 401 -11.53 -0.43 8.26
C GLU A 401 -10.55 -1.34 9.03
N LEU A 402 -10.73 -1.46 10.35
CA LEU A 402 -10.02 -2.45 11.16
C LEU A 402 -10.72 -3.80 11.05
N LYS A 403 -10.00 -4.80 10.58
CA LYS A 403 -10.51 -6.17 10.38
C LYS A 403 -9.74 -7.18 11.22
N MET A 404 -10.46 -8.12 11.82
CA MET A 404 -9.88 -9.34 12.36
C MET A 404 -9.60 -10.31 11.21
N LEU A 405 -8.35 -10.77 11.09
CA LEU A 405 -7.94 -11.66 10.00
C LEU A 405 -8.01 -13.13 10.37
N ASN A 406 -7.65 -13.49 11.61
CA ASN A 406 -7.72 -14.87 12.06
C ASN A 406 -9.18 -15.30 12.31
N THR A 407 -9.46 -16.59 12.14
CA THR A 407 -10.76 -17.15 12.48
C THR A 407 -10.89 -17.22 14.00
N PRO A 408 -11.97 -16.69 14.62
CA PRO A 408 -12.18 -16.78 16.05
C PRO A 408 -12.19 -18.23 16.57
N GLY A 409 -11.42 -18.52 17.61
CA GLY A 409 -11.37 -19.86 18.21
C GLY A 409 -12.72 -20.32 18.78
N ASP A 410 -13.52 -19.39 19.28
CA ASP A 410 -14.85 -19.63 19.87
C ASP A 410 -16.01 -19.48 18.86
N GLY A 411 -15.70 -19.29 17.57
CA GLY A 411 -16.72 -19.07 16.52
C GLY A 411 -17.12 -17.60 16.33
N ALA A 412 -16.91 -16.76 17.34
CA ALA A 412 -17.07 -15.29 17.27
C ALA A 412 -15.90 -14.61 17.98
N PRO A 413 -15.58 -13.34 17.65
CA PRO A 413 -14.56 -12.58 18.35
C PRO A 413 -14.86 -12.50 19.85
N ARG A 414 -13.93 -12.98 20.67
CA ARG A 414 -14.07 -12.92 22.12
C ARG A 414 -13.86 -11.49 22.62
N SER A 415 -14.68 -11.06 23.58
CA SER A 415 -14.41 -9.86 24.36
C SER A 415 -13.23 -10.13 25.32
N ILE A 416 -12.23 -9.27 25.29
CA ILE A 416 -10.96 -9.36 26.02
C ILE A 416 -10.70 -8.09 26.81
N MET A 417 -9.65 -8.07 27.63
CA MET A 417 -9.34 -6.91 28.46
C MET A 417 -8.41 -5.92 27.80
N SER A 418 -7.45 -6.39 27.00
CA SER A 418 -6.37 -5.53 26.52
C SER A 418 -5.87 -5.92 25.14
N GLY A 419 -5.31 -4.95 24.44
CA GLY A 419 -4.60 -5.13 23.17
C GLY A 419 -3.20 -4.55 23.20
N LEU A 420 -2.34 -5.08 22.35
CA LEU A 420 -1.07 -4.52 21.96
C LEU A 420 -1.20 -4.09 20.49
N PHE A 421 -1.13 -2.80 20.25
CA PHE A 421 -1.36 -2.19 18.96
C PHE A 421 -0.08 -1.63 18.36
N ILE A 422 0.03 -1.74 17.05
CA ILE A 422 0.95 -0.92 16.26
C ILE A 422 0.20 0.35 15.90
N VAL A 423 0.66 1.48 16.40
CA VAL A 423 0.04 2.77 16.21
C VAL A 423 0.97 3.71 15.45
N ALA A 424 0.39 4.55 14.62
CA ALA A 424 1.12 5.54 13.81
C ALA A 424 0.38 6.88 13.84
N PRO A 425 1.07 8.00 13.57
CA PRO A 425 0.39 9.26 13.33
C PRO A 425 -0.60 9.13 12.17
N ASP A 426 -1.77 9.74 12.31
CA ASP A 426 -2.77 9.80 11.25
C ASP A 426 -2.24 10.71 10.13
N PRO A 427 -2.11 10.27 8.88
CA PRO A 427 -1.65 11.13 7.79
C PRO A 427 -2.62 12.27 7.45
N ARG A 428 -3.81 12.33 8.05
CA ARG A 428 -4.87 13.32 7.79
C ARG A 428 -5.39 13.34 6.36
N LEU A 429 -4.69 12.69 5.45
CA LEU A 429 -4.98 12.62 4.03
C LEU A 429 -5.41 11.21 3.63
N SER A 430 -6.18 11.13 2.56
CA SER A 430 -6.50 9.90 1.85
C SER A 430 -6.28 10.07 0.36
N GLN A 431 -5.97 8.98 -0.34
CA GLN A 431 -5.85 9.00 -1.79
C GLN A 431 -7.23 9.08 -2.42
N SER A 432 -7.43 10.03 -3.35
CA SER A 432 -8.63 10.16 -4.15
C SER A 432 -8.61 9.18 -5.32
N ASN A 433 -9.39 8.10 -5.24
CA ASN A 433 -9.50 7.14 -6.34
C ASN A 433 -10.09 7.75 -7.62
N ARG A 434 -10.88 8.82 -7.50
CA ARG A 434 -11.52 9.48 -8.64
C ARG A 434 -10.51 10.35 -9.41
N GLU A 435 -9.63 11.06 -8.69
CA GLU A 435 -8.70 12.03 -9.27
C GLU A 435 -7.28 11.46 -9.46
N THR A 436 -7.01 10.25 -9.00
CA THR A 436 -5.74 9.55 -9.26
C THR A 436 -5.78 8.93 -10.65
N THR A 437 -4.71 9.13 -11.42
CA THR A 437 -4.51 8.57 -12.77
C THR A 437 -3.32 7.59 -12.80
N ALA A 438 -2.87 7.21 -13.97
CA ALA A 438 -1.67 6.40 -14.15
C ALA A 438 -0.36 7.15 -13.82
N SER A 439 -0.36 8.49 -13.90
CA SER A 439 0.82 9.34 -13.68
C SER A 439 0.69 10.33 -12.53
N ILE A 440 -0.51 10.45 -11.96
CA ILE A 440 -0.85 11.44 -10.94
C ILE A 440 -1.47 10.74 -9.73
N ILE A 441 -1.02 11.11 -8.55
CA ILE A 441 -1.70 10.81 -7.29
C ILE A 441 -2.29 12.10 -6.73
N THR A 442 -3.58 12.06 -6.40
CA THR A 442 -4.25 13.16 -5.71
C THR A 442 -4.60 12.73 -4.29
N LEU A 443 -4.15 13.50 -3.31
CA LEU A 443 -4.46 13.30 -1.90
C LEU A 443 -5.43 14.39 -1.45
N THR A 444 -6.47 13.98 -0.73
CA THR A 444 -7.47 14.87 -0.16
C THR A 444 -7.58 14.66 1.34
N PRO A 445 -7.99 15.66 2.13
CA PRO A 445 -8.31 15.47 3.55
C PRO A 445 -9.32 14.33 3.75
N LYS A 446 -9.10 13.50 4.77
CA LYS A 446 -10.06 12.45 5.15
C LYS A 446 -11.43 13.03 5.54
N SER A 447 -11.41 14.17 6.23
CA SER A 447 -12.58 15.03 6.49
C SER A 447 -12.10 16.45 6.79
N ALA A 448 -13.00 17.44 6.65
CA ALA A 448 -12.69 18.82 6.97
C ALA A 448 -12.29 19.00 8.45
N ASP A 449 -12.95 18.29 9.36
CA ASP A 449 -12.71 18.36 10.79
C ASP A 449 -11.31 17.88 11.18
N LEU A 450 -10.78 16.88 10.45
CA LEU A 450 -9.43 16.34 10.71
C LEU A 450 -8.31 17.28 10.27
N ILE A 451 -8.60 18.20 9.35
CA ILE A 451 -7.67 19.20 8.84
C ILE A 451 -7.74 20.51 9.66
N GLU A 452 -8.81 20.71 10.41
CA GLU A 452 -8.96 21.90 11.25
C GLU A 452 -7.83 21.98 12.28
N GLY A 453 -7.14 23.11 12.33
CA GLY A 453 -5.97 23.33 13.20
C GLY A 453 -4.68 22.65 12.74
N VAL A 454 -4.66 22.00 11.59
CA VAL A 454 -3.44 21.49 10.96
C VAL A 454 -2.73 22.63 10.22
N THR A 455 -1.43 22.77 10.44
CA THR A 455 -0.56 23.74 9.77
C THR A 455 0.68 23.04 9.22
N ASN A 456 1.42 23.71 8.32
CA ASN A 456 2.69 23.23 7.76
C ASN A 456 2.61 21.82 7.12
N LEU A 457 1.45 21.48 6.53
CA LEU A 457 1.25 20.17 5.93
C LEU A 457 2.06 20.07 4.63
N LYS A 458 2.93 19.07 4.58
CA LYS A 458 3.81 18.75 3.47
C LYS A 458 3.75 17.25 3.17
N VAL A 459 3.84 16.90 1.91
CA VAL A 459 3.92 15.51 1.45
C VAL A 459 5.19 15.34 0.62
N THR A 460 6.01 14.35 0.97
CA THR A 460 7.25 14.05 0.24
C THR A 460 7.14 12.67 -0.40
N ILE A 461 7.37 12.61 -1.71
CA ILE A 461 7.50 11.38 -2.51
C ILE A 461 8.75 11.52 -3.38
N ASN A 462 9.60 10.49 -3.42
CA ASN A 462 10.82 10.48 -4.22
C ASN A 462 11.68 11.76 -4.01
N GLU A 463 11.85 12.15 -2.73
CA GLU A 463 12.61 13.33 -2.31
C GLU A 463 12.03 14.69 -2.77
N LYS A 464 10.93 14.71 -3.51
CA LYS A 464 10.23 15.92 -3.95
C LYS A 464 9.11 16.25 -2.97
N GLU A 465 9.04 17.52 -2.56
CA GLU A 465 8.06 18.05 -1.61
C GLU A 465 6.86 18.67 -2.35
N TYR A 466 5.67 18.39 -1.86
CA TYR A 466 4.39 18.91 -2.35
C TYR A 466 3.58 19.49 -1.20
N THR A 467 2.89 20.59 -1.43
CA THR A 467 2.02 21.25 -0.46
C THR A 467 0.57 21.21 -0.90
N MET A 468 -0.34 21.42 0.05
CA MET A 468 -1.77 21.48 -0.25
C MET A 468 -2.10 22.77 -1.01
N GLN A 469 -2.82 22.64 -2.13
CA GLN A 469 -3.36 23.73 -2.92
C GLN A 469 -4.83 23.41 -3.26
N ASP A 470 -5.71 24.38 -3.12
CA ASP A 470 -7.15 24.21 -3.40
C ASP A 470 -7.77 22.98 -2.68
N GLY A 471 -7.36 22.73 -1.44
CA GLY A 471 -7.85 21.65 -0.60
C GLY A 471 -7.34 20.26 -0.97
N LYS A 472 -6.34 20.13 -1.82
CA LYS A 472 -5.74 18.84 -2.22
C LYS A 472 -4.23 18.94 -2.44
N VAL A 473 -3.54 17.81 -2.40
CA VAL A 473 -2.13 17.68 -2.79
C VAL A 473 -2.08 16.85 -4.07
N VAL A 474 -1.54 17.42 -5.14
CA VAL A 474 -1.41 16.78 -6.46
C VAL A 474 0.06 16.46 -6.71
N ILE A 475 0.35 15.20 -6.99
CA ILE A 475 1.69 14.64 -7.17
C ILE A 475 1.79 14.10 -8.59
N ASN A 476 2.62 14.73 -9.41
CA ASN A 476 2.77 14.42 -10.83
C ASN A 476 4.08 13.68 -11.12
N GLY A 477 4.23 13.17 -12.35
CA GLY A 477 5.48 12.61 -12.85
C GLY A 477 5.78 11.21 -12.29
N LEU A 478 4.75 10.45 -11.98
CA LEU A 478 4.86 9.12 -11.40
C LEU A 478 4.74 8.02 -12.47
N GLN A 479 5.32 6.85 -12.19
CA GLN A 479 5.14 5.64 -13.01
C GLN A 479 3.79 5.00 -12.71
N GLU A 480 3.20 4.38 -13.69
CA GLU A 480 1.92 3.67 -13.59
C GLU A 480 2.02 2.41 -12.72
N ASN A 481 0.87 1.98 -12.19
CA ASN A 481 0.72 0.76 -11.38
C ASN A 481 1.81 0.59 -10.33
N THR A 482 2.27 1.70 -9.73
CA THR A 482 3.39 1.74 -8.81
C THR A 482 2.93 2.28 -7.47
N THR A 483 3.34 1.58 -6.40
CA THR A 483 3.07 2.00 -5.03
C THR A 483 4.24 2.81 -4.49
N TYR A 484 3.95 4.00 -4.01
CA TYR A 484 4.88 4.93 -3.39
C TYR A 484 4.59 5.06 -1.90
N VAL A 485 5.63 5.33 -1.12
CA VAL A 485 5.48 5.75 0.28
C VAL A 485 5.45 7.28 0.30
N ALA A 486 4.32 7.84 0.65
CA ALA A 486 4.18 9.27 0.89
C ALA A 486 4.50 9.58 2.35
N ASN A 487 5.53 10.38 2.59
CA ASN A 487 5.86 10.92 3.90
C ASN A 487 5.08 12.22 4.09
N VAL A 488 4.23 12.27 5.13
CA VAL A 488 3.39 13.42 5.43
C VAL A 488 3.87 14.03 6.74
N GLN A 489 4.29 15.28 6.70
CA GLN A 489 4.63 16.07 7.89
C GLN A 489 3.59 17.17 8.08
N TYR A 490 3.17 17.40 9.32
CA TYR A 490 2.24 18.47 9.67
C TYR A 490 2.35 18.85 11.13
N ASP A 491 1.96 20.07 11.49
CA ASP A 491 1.84 20.52 12.86
C ASP A 491 0.36 20.48 13.28
N TYR A 492 0.11 19.97 14.48
CA TYR A 492 -1.22 19.90 15.07
C TYR A 492 -1.12 20.04 16.59
N GLN A 493 -1.89 20.96 17.17
CA GLN A 493 -1.90 21.25 18.62
C GLN A 493 -0.48 21.48 19.21
N GLY A 494 0.38 22.17 18.45
CA GLY A 494 1.74 22.49 18.89
C GLY A 494 2.75 21.33 18.78
N THR A 495 2.36 20.20 18.22
CA THR A 495 3.23 19.03 17.99
C THR A 495 3.40 18.79 16.50
N THR A 496 4.64 18.55 16.07
CA THR A 496 4.95 18.11 14.70
C THR A 496 4.80 16.61 14.60
N TYR A 497 3.97 16.16 13.66
CA TYR A 497 3.75 14.75 13.35
C TYR A 497 4.42 14.37 12.04
N ASN A 498 4.93 13.15 11.99
CA ASN A 498 5.46 12.54 10.79
C ASN A 498 4.71 11.22 10.55
N ALA A 499 3.88 11.20 9.52
CA ALA A 499 3.10 10.03 9.15
C ALA A 499 3.57 9.49 7.79
N THR A 500 3.29 8.22 7.52
CA THR A 500 3.46 7.64 6.19
C THR A 500 2.16 7.03 5.70
N MET A 501 1.97 7.05 4.40
CA MET A 501 0.87 6.33 3.75
C MET A 501 1.34 5.74 2.43
N ASN A 502 0.82 4.56 2.10
CA ASN A 502 1.02 3.99 0.78
C ASN A 502 0.01 4.59 -0.19
N VAL A 503 0.49 4.98 -1.34
CA VAL A 503 -0.32 5.55 -2.42
C VAL A 503 0.07 4.86 -3.73
N THR A 504 -0.92 4.57 -4.57
CA THR A 504 -0.70 3.76 -5.76
C THR A 504 -1.30 4.44 -6.98
N THR A 505 -0.51 4.59 -8.04
CA THR A 505 -0.99 5.05 -9.33
C THR A 505 -1.84 3.97 -10.01
N LYS A 506 -2.79 4.38 -10.85
CA LYS A 506 -3.57 3.43 -11.64
C LYS A 506 -2.69 2.77 -12.71
N ALA A 507 -3.15 1.64 -13.22
CA ALA A 507 -2.58 1.03 -14.40
C ALA A 507 -2.75 1.98 -15.61
N TYR A 508 -1.74 2.04 -16.44
CA TYR A 508 -1.79 2.79 -17.69
C TYR A 508 -2.39 1.92 -18.80
N ASP A 509 -3.29 2.49 -19.55
CA ASP A 509 -3.72 1.91 -20.82
C ASP A 509 -2.79 2.45 -21.92
N PRO A 510 -1.97 1.58 -22.56
CA PRO A 510 -1.04 2.03 -23.60
C PRO A 510 -1.74 2.55 -24.85
N GLY A 511 -3.07 2.47 -24.88
CA GLY A 511 -3.86 2.93 -26.02
C GLY A 511 -3.66 2.13 -27.30
N VAL A 512 -3.27 0.87 -27.19
CA VAL A 512 -3.04 -0.01 -28.33
C VAL A 512 -4.32 -0.78 -28.65
N ASP A 513 -4.95 -0.44 -29.78
CA ASP A 513 -6.12 -1.13 -30.30
C ASP A 513 -5.68 -2.07 -31.44
N ILE A 514 -6.04 -3.34 -31.36
CA ILE A 514 -5.73 -4.36 -32.35
C ILE A 514 -7.03 -4.75 -33.06
N ASN A 515 -7.23 -4.21 -34.25
CA ASN A 515 -8.45 -4.42 -35.03
C ASN A 515 -8.18 -5.40 -36.16
N PRO A 516 -8.89 -6.53 -36.22
CA PRO A 516 -8.67 -7.53 -37.28
C PRO A 516 -9.13 -7.01 -38.63
N THR A 517 -8.37 -7.35 -39.68
CA THR A 517 -8.74 -7.26 -41.08
C THR A 517 -8.73 -8.66 -41.71
N SER A 518 -9.15 -8.83 -42.97
CA SER A 518 -9.04 -10.10 -43.66
C SER A 518 -7.60 -10.51 -44.01
N LYS A 519 -6.69 -9.54 -44.02
CA LYS A 519 -5.27 -9.73 -44.41
C LYS A 519 -4.30 -9.57 -43.25
N GLY A 520 -4.81 -9.28 -42.03
CA GLY A 520 -3.97 -9.01 -40.87
C GLY A 520 -4.66 -8.22 -39.77
N PHE A 521 -4.01 -7.18 -39.26
CA PHE A 521 -4.50 -6.36 -38.16
C PHE A 521 -4.16 -4.88 -38.38
N ASN A 522 -5.14 -4.00 -38.15
CA ASN A 522 -4.92 -2.56 -38.04
C ASN A 522 -4.65 -2.22 -36.57
N ILE A 523 -3.47 -1.72 -36.31
CA ILE A 523 -3.03 -1.27 -34.98
C ILE A 523 -3.30 0.21 -34.86
N GLY A 524 -4.21 0.58 -33.96
CA GLY A 524 -4.45 1.97 -33.59
C GLY A 524 -3.70 2.33 -32.34
N LEU A 525 -3.08 3.50 -32.29
CA LEU A 525 -2.53 4.07 -31.05
C LEU A 525 -3.35 5.29 -30.65
N ARG A 526 -3.86 5.29 -29.42
CA ARG A 526 -4.60 6.43 -28.85
C ARG A 526 -3.93 6.93 -27.57
N GLN A 527 -4.04 8.20 -27.31
CA GLN A 527 -3.56 8.81 -26.08
C GLN A 527 -4.58 8.56 -24.96
N SER A 528 -4.18 7.82 -23.91
CA SER A 528 -5.05 7.45 -22.78
C SER A 528 -4.76 8.24 -21.50
N ASP A 529 -3.61 8.89 -21.40
CA ASP A 529 -3.22 9.76 -20.28
C ASP A 529 -2.48 10.98 -20.84
N GLU A 530 -2.79 12.17 -20.36
CA GLU A 530 -2.20 13.43 -20.87
C GLU A 530 -0.72 13.62 -20.49
N ASN A 531 -0.25 12.93 -19.45
CA ASN A 531 1.12 13.07 -18.92
C ASN A 531 2.03 11.89 -19.31
N LEU A 532 1.47 10.83 -19.89
CA LEU A 532 2.20 9.66 -20.36
C LEU A 532 2.07 9.53 -21.87
N ILE A 533 3.16 9.21 -22.53
CA ILE A 533 3.18 8.93 -23.97
C ILE A 533 3.61 7.50 -24.19
N THR A 534 2.79 6.71 -24.89
CA THR A 534 3.24 5.45 -25.48
C THR A 534 4.17 5.80 -26.64
N SER A 535 5.47 5.85 -26.37
CA SER A 535 6.48 6.36 -27.33
C SER A 535 6.92 5.32 -28.35
N LYS A 536 6.77 4.03 -28.03
CA LYS A 536 7.13 2.93 -28.90
C LYS A 536 6.28 1.71 -28.55
N VAL A 537 5.82 0.99 -29.56
CA VAL A 537 5.15 -0.31 -29.40
C VAL A 537 5.86 -1.34 -30.25
N THR A 538 6.25 -2.46 -29.67
CA THR A 538 6.76 -3.62 -30.39
C THR A 538 5.74 -4.74 -30.29
N ILE A 539 5.06 -5.03 -31.40
CA ILE A 539 4.03 -6.07 -31.50
C ILE A 539 4.67 -7.33 -32.05
N ARG A 540 4.45 -8.43 -31.39
CA ARG A 540 4.85 -9.76 -31.87
C ARG A 540 3.63 -10.54 -32.29
N VAL A 541 3.59 -10.92 -33.57
CA VAL A 541 2.58 -11.81 -34.14
C VAL A 541 3.28 -13.12 -34.47
N GLU A 542 2.95 -14.19 -33.76
CA GLU A 542 3.69 -15.45 -33.76
C GLU A 542 5.21 -15.19 -33.55
N ASP A 543 6.04 -15.45 -34.54
CA ASP A 543 7.50 -15.25 -34.47
C ASP A 543 8.00 -13.95 -35.16
N GLN A 544 7.09 -13.12 -35.68
CA GLN A 544 7.43 -11.86 -36.34
C GLN A 544 7.21 -10.66 -35.43
N GLU A 545 8.12 -9.69 -35.47
CA GLU A 545 8.05 -8.45 -34.70
C GLU A 545 7.83 -7.24 -35.60
N TYR A 546 6.95 -6.36 -35.17
CA TYR A 546 6.60 -5.09 -35.80
C TYR A 546 6.82 -3.96 -34.82
N VAL A 547 7.64 -2.97 -35.20
CA VAL A 547 8.00 -1.84 -34.34
C VAL A 547 7.29 -0.58 -34.80
N ILE A 548 6.54 0.03 -33.92
CA ILE A 548 5.78 1.26 -34.15
C ILE A 548 6.38 2.36 -33.27
N GLU A 549 6.99 3.36 -33.88
CA GLU A 549 7.53 4.53 -33.18
C GLU A 549 6.45 5.62 -33.07
N ASN A 550 6.26 6.16 -31.86
CA ASN A 550 5.28 7.22 -31.58
C ASN A 550 5.88 8.29 -30.66
N SER A 551 7.03 8.81 -31.03
CA SER A 551 7.83 9.73 -30.19
C SER A 551 7.11 11.02 -29.80
N GLU A 552 6.12 11.47 -30.58
CA GLU A 552 5.34 12.69 -30.31
C GLU A 552 3.99 12.42 -29.63
N GLY A 553 3.63 11.15 -29.38
CA GLY A 553 2.34 10.81 -28.80
C GLY A 553 1.14 11.09 -29.71
N LYS A 554 1.38 11.25 -31.02
CA LYS A 554 0.31 11.40 -32.00
C LYS A 554 -0.33 10.05 -32.30
N LEU A 555 -1.65 10.06 -32.53
CA LEU A 555 -2.37 8.88 -32.99
C LEU A 555 -1.82 8.47 -34.35
N THR A 556 -1.26 7.28 -34.42
CA THR A 556 -0.81 6.66 -35.66
C THR A 556 -1.52 5.34 -35.84
N SER A 557 -1.85 4.99 -37.08
CA SER A 557 -2.28 3.65 -37.44
C SER A 557 -1.12 2.92 -38.09
N TYR A 558 -0.98 1.65 -37.78
CA TYR A 558 0.01 0.78 -38.41
C TYR A 558 -0.70 -0.49 -38.90
N GLU A 559 -0.45 -0.89 -40.13
CA GLU A 559 -1.08 -2.05 -40.74
C GLU A 559 -0.12 -3.23 -40.74
N ILE A 560 -0.56 -4.34 -40.16
CA ILE A 560 0.11 -5.64 -40.25
C ILE A 560 -0.64 -6.45 -41.29
N THR A 561 0.03 -6.77 -42.42
CA THR A 561 -0.54 -7.48 -43.55
C THR A 561 0.20 -8.78 -43.83
N GLY A 562 -0.33 -9.59 -44.81
CA GLY A 562 0.29 -10.84 -45.23
C GLY A 562 -0.12 -12.05 -44.40
N LEU A 563 -1.14 -11.90 -43.55
CA LEU A 563 -1.72 -12.99 -42.79
C LEU A 563 -2.88 -13.66 -43.55
N PHE A 564 -3.20 -14.89 -43.18
CA PHE A 564 -4.29 -15.64 -43.81
C PHE A 564 -5.65 -15.17 -43.27
N LYS A 565 -6.64 -15.12 -44.16
CA LYS A 565 -8.03 -14.82 -43.86
C LYS A 565 -8.64 -15.92 -42.99
N ASP A 566 -9.44 -15.54 -42.02
CA ASP A 566 -10.15 -16.45 -41.11
C ASP A 566 -9.23 -17.36 -40.27
N ASP A 567 -8.03 -16.92 -39.94
CA ASP A 567 -7.04 -17.67 -39.15
C ASP A 567 -6.73 -17.00 -37.80
N SER A 568 -6.19 -17.78 -36.86
CA SER A 568 -5.93 -17.34 -35.49
C SER A 568 -4.45 -17.13 -35.25
N TYR A 569 -4.08 -15.99 -34.72
CA TYR A 569 -2.70 -15.56 -34.43
C TYR A 569 -2.53 -15.20 -32.98
N ARG A 570 -1.43 -15.63 -32.40
CA ARG A 570 -1.01 -15.22 -31.04
C ARG A 570 -0.30 -13.89 -31.14
N ILE A 571 -0.79 -12.92 -30.39
CA ILE A 571 -0.23 -11.57 -30.36
C ILE A 571 0.12 -11.21 -28.93
N SER A 572 1.36 -10.79 -28.72
CA SER A 572 1.85 -10.12 -27.52
C SER A 572 2.49 -8.81 -27.94
N TYR A 573 2.62 -7.87 -27.02
CA TYR A 573 3.34 -6.65 -27.31
C TYR A 573 4.04 -6.07 -26.08
N THR A 574 5.12 -5.35 -26.35
CA THR A 574 5.78 -4.49 -25.37
C THR A 574 5.58 -3.05 -25.76
N TYR A 575 5.49 -2.17 -24.77
CA TYR A 575 5.38 -0.74 -25.03
C TYR A 575 6.33 0.04 -24.14
N GLU A 576 6.94 1.08 -24.71
CA GLU A 576 7.74 2.07 -23.99
C GLU A 576 6.85 3.26 -23.66
N VAL A 577 6.89 3.69 -22.39
CA VAL A 577 6.19 4.87 -21.91
C VAL A 577 7.22 5.95 -21.59
N THR A 578 6.93 7.15 -22.03
CA THR A 578 7.69 8.35 -21.65
C THR A 578 6.83 9.22 -20.73
N ILE A 579 7.33 9.54 -19.54
CA ILE A 579 6.73 10.51 -18.63
C ILE A 579 7.08 11.91 -19.13
N LYS A 580 6.10 12.70 -19.54
CA LYS A 580 6.32 14.04 -20.13
C LYS A 580 7.06 15.00 -19.22
N GLU A 581 6.76 14.97 -17.91
CA GLU A 581 7.34 15.90 -16.94
C GLU A 581 8.85 15.64 -16.73
N THR A 582 9.26 14.38 -16.65
CA THR A 582 10.63 13.98 -16.30
C THR A 582 11.46 13.56 -17.51
N GLY A 583 10.82 13.18 -18.62
CA GLY A 583 11.46 12.52 -19.75
C GLY A 583 11.90 11.07 -19.47
N GLU A 584 11.59 10.55 -18.29
CA GLU A 584 11.91 9.17 -17.92
C GLU A 584 11.13 8.20 -18.80
N LYS A 585 11.83 7.11 -19.19
CA LYS A 585 11.27 6.05 -20.01
C LYS A 585 11.32 4.71 -19.30
N TYR A 586 10.26 3.94 -19.44
CA TYR A 586 10.20 2.58 -18.95
C TYR A 586 9.40 1.68 -19.92
N THR A 587 9.67 0.38 -19.89
CA THR A 587 9.03 -0.60 -20.77
C THR A 587 8.13 -1.54 -19.97
N ARG A 588 6.98 -1.90 -20.55
CA ARG A 588 6.04 -2.88 -20.04
C ARG A 588 5.70 -3.90 -21.12
N SER A 589 5.24 -5.07 -20.68
CA SER A 589 4.81 -6.15 -21.57
C SER A 589 3.35 -6.48 -21.31
N VAL A 590 2.63 -6.78 -22.37
CA VAL A 590 1.26 -7.30 -22.33
C VAL A 590 1.31 -8.77 -22.72
N GLU A 591 0.65 -9.60 -21.93
CA GLU A 591 0.61 -11.04 -22.15
C GLU A 591 -0.02 -11.41 -23.50
N GLU A 592 0.41 -12.54 -24.02
CA GLU A 592 -0.03 -13.11 -25.28
C GLU A 592 -1.55 -13.38 -25.26
N LYS A 593 -2.24 -12.94 -26.31
CA LYS A 593 -3.65 -13.22 -26.58
C LYS A 593 -3.83 -13.70 -28.01
N THR A 594 -4.85 -14.52 -28.22
CA THR A 594 -5.21 -14.99 -29.55
C THR A 594 -6.21 -14.04 -30.20
N TYR A 595 -5.89 -13.58 -31.40
CA TYR A 595 -6.74 -12.78 -32.27
C TYR A 595 -7.02 -13.52 -33.54
N ARG A 596 -8.21 -13.33 -34.13
CA ARG A 596 -8.59 -13.97 -35.37
C ARG A 596 -8.77 -12.91 -36.45
N THR A 597 -8.17 -13.11 -37.63
CA THR A 597 -8.41 -12.28 -38.81
C THR A 597 -9.85 -12.43 -39.30
N LEU A 598 -10.37 -11.42 -39.99
CA LEU A 598 -11.74 -11.50 -40.51
C LEU A 598 -11.86 -12.58 -41.58
N SER A 599 -13.03 -13.22 -41.63
CA SER A 599 -13.42 -14.16 -42.67
C SER A 599 -13.95 -13.48 -43.93
N TYR A 600 -14.04 -12.16 -43.92
CA TYR A 600 -14.58 -11.33 -45.00
C TYR A 600 -13.75 -10.04 -45.13
N ASP A 601 -13.81 -9.44 -46.35
CA ASP A 601 -13.23 -8.13 -46.61
C ASP A 601 -14.30 -7.08 -46.34
N ILE A 602 -13.99 -6.10 -45.50
CA ILE A 602 -14.85 -4.93 -45.29
C ILE A 602 -14.77 -4.01 -46.50
N PRO A 603 -15.82 -3.29 -46.86
CA PRO A 603 -15.75 -2.28 -47.89
C PRO A 603 -14.65 -1.25 -47.61
N GLU A 604 -13.96 -0.79 -48.62
CA GLU A 604 -12.87 0.18 -48.53
C GLU A 604 -13.14 1.39 -49.43
N ILE A 605 -12.93 2.60 -48.91
CA ILE A 605 -12.97 3.82 -49.74
C ILE A 605 -11.54 4.11 -50.21
N THR A 606 -11.24 3.71 -51.47
CA THR A 606 -9.89 3.86 -52.03
C THR A 606 -9.66 5.21 -52.71
N GLU A 607 -10.72 5.93 -53.07
CA GLU A 607 -10.68 7.28 -53.56
C GLU A 607 -11.83 8.12 -53.00
N PHE A 608 -11.55 9.31 -52.53
CA PHE A 608 -12.51 10.38 -52.27
C PHE A 608 -11.80 11.72 -52.43
N SER A 609 -12.02 12.33 -53.61
CA SER A 609 -11.23 13.52 -53.99
C SER A 609 -12.05 14.51 -54.80
N LEU A 610 -11.66 15.80 -54.79
CA LEU A 610 -12.24 16.79 -55.67
C LEU A 610 -11.69 16.63 -57.10
N LYS A 611 -12.57 16.33 -58.04
CA LYS A 611 -12.20 16.21 -59.44
C LYS A 611 -12.21 17.51 -60.19
N LYS A 612 -13.27 18.31 -60.07
CA LYS A 612 -13.47 19.52 -60.84
C LYS A 612 -14.46 20.46 -60.13
N ARG A 613 -14.10 21.76 -60.18
CA ARG A 613 -15.01 22.87 -59.91
C ARG A 613 -15.26 23.64 -61.19
N ALA A 614 -16.50 23.94 -61.54
CA ALA A 614 -16.84 24.74 -62.73
C ALA A 614 -18.13 25.52 -62.46
N GLY A 615 -18.00 26.80 -62.15
CA GLY A 615 -19.13 27.63 -61.71
C GLY A 615 -19.76 27.04 -60.45
N ASN A 616 -21.08 26.94 -60.40
CA ASN A 616 -21.85 26.36 -59.29
C ASN A 616 -21.89 24.82 -59.26
N LYS A 617 -20.92 24.18 -59.93
CA LYS A 617 -20.85 22.69 -59.93
C LYS A 617 -19.56 22.21 -59.33
N VAL A 618 -19.71 21.22 -58.40
CA VAL A 618 -18.59 20.54 -57.74
C VAL A 618 -18.70 19.06 -58.09
N THR A 619 -17.66 18.50 -58.70
CA THR A 619 -17.58 17.04 -59.00
C THR A 619 -16.58 16.41 -58.06
N ILE A 620 -17.01 15.39 -57.35
CA ILE A 620 -16.22 14.57 -56.42
C ILE A 620 -16.04 13.21 -57.08
N ASN A 621 -14.81 12.69 -57.13
CA ASN A 621 -14.51 11.34 -57.47
C ASN A 621 -14.54 10.49 -56.18
N TYR A 622 -15.01 9.28 -56.28
CA TYR A 622 -14.92 8.27 -55.22
C TYR A 622 -14.82 6.88 -55.84
N THR A 623 -14.22 5.97 -55.07
CA THR A 623 -14.16 4.55 -55.38
C THR A 623 -14.37 3.77 -54.11
N ILE A 624 -15.31 2.84 -54.16
CA ILE A 624 -15.63 1.92 -53.07
C ILE A 624 -15.31 0.53 -53.55
N GLU A 625 -14.34 -0.14 -52.93
CA GLU A 625 -14.05 -1.55 -53.16
C GLU A 625 -14.83 -2.40 -52.15
N ASP A 626 -15.64 -3.32 -52.62
CA ASP A 626 -16.48 -4.20 -51.81
C ASP A 626 -16.47 -5.61 -52.38
N ALA A 627 -15.40 -6.36 -52.07
CA ALA A 627 -15.17 -7.69 -52.62
C ALA A 627 -16.20 -8.74 -52.18
N ASP A 628 -16.74 -8.58 -50.97
CA ASP A 628 -17.70 -9.52 -50.38
C ASP A 628 -19.17 -9.01 -50.48
N ASN A 629 -19.42 -7.90 -51.19
CA ASN A 629 -20.74 -7.28 -51.41
C ASN A 629 -21.50 -7.00 -50.11
N LEU A 630 -20.85 -6.44 -49.12
CA LEU A 630 -21.42 -6.15 -47.81
C LEU A 630 -22.12 -4.77 -47.74
N THR A 631 -21.83 -3.86 -48.69
CA THR A 631 -22.38 -2.49 -48.71
C THR A 631 -23.90 -2.52 -48.83
N THR A 632 -24.56 -1.82 -47.95
CA THR A 632 -26.03 -1.67 -47.90
C THR A 632 -26.50 -0.31 -48.35
N SER A 633 -25.70 0.73 -48.14
CA SER A 633 -25.93 2.08 -48.70
C SER A 633 -24.63 2.88 -48.75
N ALA A 634 -24.55 3.82 -49.70
CA ALA A 634 -23.47 4.80 -49.78
C ALA A 634 -24.06 6.20 -49.98
N TYR A 635 -23.49 7.20 -49.34
CA TYR A 635 -23.94 8.57 -49.46
C TYR A 635 -22.83 9.58 -49.13
N ILE A 636 -22.94 10.77 -49.69
CA ILE A 636 -22.09 11.89 -49.36
C ILE A 636 -22.83 12.80 -48.36
N MET A 637 -22.25 13.04 -47.23
CA MET A 637 -22.71 14.09 -46.33
C MET A 637 -22.23 15.44 -46.89
N HIS A 638 -23.13 16.32 -47.25
CA HIS A 638 -22.86 17.68 -47.68
C HIS A 638 -23.43 18.67 -46.68
N ASN A 639 -22.60 19.41 -45.97
CA ASN A 639 -23.01 20.34 -44.91
C ASN A 639 -23.96 19.72 -43.89
N GLY A 640 -23.80 18.44 -43.58
CA GLY A 640 -24.66 17.68 -42.66
C GLY A 640 -25.92 17.08 -43.28
N GLU A 641 -26.21 17.34 -44.54
CA GLU A 641 -27.30 16.70 -45.27
C GLU A 641 -26.82 15.45 -46.05
N LYS A 642 -27.62 14.40 -46.02
CA LYS A 642 -27.33 13.15 -46.69
C LYS A 642 -27.73 13.20 -48.15
N VAL A 643 -26.78 12.91 -49.04
CA VAL A 643 -26.98 12.76 -50.50
C VAL A 643 -26.64 11.35 -50.90
N GLU A 644 -27.68 10.57 -51.21
CA GLU A 644 -27.50 9.17 -51.64
C GLU A 644 -26.76 9.07 -52.94
N ILE A 645 -25.86 8.09 -53.05
CA ILE A 645 -25.09 7.77 -54.25
C ILE A 645 -25.10 6.26 -54.49
N GLU A 646 -24.82 5.86 -55.73
CA GLU A 646 -24.58 4.45 -56.03
C GLU A 646 -23.14 4.07 -55.69
N ALA A 647 -22.96 3.02 -54.90
CA ALA A 647 -21.65 2.56 -54.47
C ALA A 647 -20.73 2.15 -55.65
N THR A 648 -21.31 1.77 -56.78
CA THR A 648 -20.61 1.35 -58.01
C THR A 648 -20.22 2.52 -58.92
N ASP A 649 -20.75 3.72 -58.67
CA ASP A 649 -20.35 4.91 -59.42
C ASP A 649 -18.95 5.37 -59.01
N ILE A 650 -18.30 6.12 -59.88
CA ILE A 650 -16.93 6.64 -59.61
C ILE A 650 -16.89 8.13 -59.38
N LYS A 651 -18.03 8.81 -59.45
CA LYS A 651 -18.12 10.27 -59.27
C LYS A 651 -19.55 10.70 -58.99
N TYR A 652 -19.71 11.78 -58.28
CA TYR A 652 -20.96 12.52 -58.10
C TYR A 652 -20.75 14.02 -58.37
N THR A 653 -21.74 14.69 -59.00
CA THR A 653 -21.66 16.11 -59.27
C THR A 653 -22.77 16.85 -58.55
N PHE A 654 -22.41 17.65 -57.60
CA PHE A 654 -23.27 18.62 -56.94
C PHE A 654 -23.52 19.82 -57.87
N THR A 655 -24.76 20.28 -57.96
CA THR A 655 -25.15 21.48 -58.69
C THR A 655 -25.62 22.54 -57.70
N ASP A 656 -25.56 23.80 -58.09
CA ASP A 656 -26.02 24.95 -57.29
C ASP A 656 -25.25 25.12 -55.97
N ILE A 657 -23.94 24.82 -55.98
CA ILE A 657 -22.99 25.00 -54.89
C ILE A 657 -22.35 26.37 -54.99
N ASP A 658 -22.71 27.31 -54.10
CA ASP A 658 -22.09 28.63 -54.06
C ASP A 658 -20.86 28.62 -53.16
N VAL A 659 -19.74 28.20 -53.72
CA VAL A 659 -18.45 28.13 -53.05
C VAL A 659 -17.75 29.50 -52.85
N GLU A 660 -18.33 30.58 -53.38
CA GLU A 660 -17.75 31.92 -53.24
C GLU A 660 -18.31 32.65 -52.03
N SER A 661 -19.53 32.32 -51.59
CA SER A 661 -20.19 32.98 -50.47
C SER A 661 -20.45 32.07 -49.26
N SER A 662 -20.15 30.75 -49.34
CA SER A 662 -20.35 29.83 -48.23
C SER A 662 -19.33 28.68 -48.23
N GLU A 663 -18.98 28.21 -47.04
CA GLU A 663 -18.17 27.04 -46.85
C GLU A 663 -19.00 25.76 -47.08
N HIS A 664 -18.45 24.77 -47.78
CA HIS A 664 -19.07 23.50 -48.03
C HIS A 664 -18.17 22.38 -47.58
N SER A 665 -18.71 21.43 -46.80
CA SER A 665 -18.02 20.21 -46.40
C SER A 665 -18.64 18.98 -47.08
N PHE A 666 -17.81 18.03 -47.45
CA PHE A 666 -18.22 16.77 -48.11
C PHE A 666 -17.51 15.61 -47.42
N LYS A 667 -18.25 14.56 -47.10
CA LYS A 667 -17.72 13.35 -46.50
C LYS A 667 -18.46 12.12 -47.01
N LEU A 668 -17.76 11.16 -47.59
CA LEU A 668 -18.36 9.92 -48.06
C LEU A 668 -18.55 8.97 -46.88
N VAL A 669 -19.74 8.40 -46.78
CA VAL A 669 -20.11 7.38 -45.81
C VAL A 669 -20.63 6.14 -46.54
N VAL A 670 -20.07 5.00 -46.18
CA VAL A 670 -20.52 3.69 -46.69
C VAL A 670 -21.02 2.87 -45.51
N GLU A 671 -22.30 2.54 -45.54
CA GLU A 671 -22.91 1.63 -44.57
C GLU A 671 -22.86 0.19 -45.14
N TYR A 672 -22.48 -0.73 -44.30
CA TYR A 672 -22.41 -2.12 -44.67
C TYR A 672 -22.93 -3.05 -43.57
N LYS A 673 -23.18 -4.29 -43.88
CA LYS A 673 -23.64 -5.29 -42.93
C LYS A 673 -22.68 -6.47 -42.93
N THR A 674 -22.12 -6.75 -41.75
CA THR A 674 -21.25 -7.91 -41.58
C THR A 674 -22.00 -9.23 -41.77
N PRO A 675 -21.32 -10.34 -42.08
CA PRO A 675 -21.99 -11.65 -42.26
C PRO A 675 -22.78 -12.12 -41.04
N ASP A 676 -22.41 -11.70 -39.84
CA ASP A 676 -23.15 -11.97 -38.61
C ASP A 676 -24.35 -11.00 -38.40
N GLY A 677 -24.60 -10.13 -39.36
CA GLY A 677 -25.77 -9.26 -39.40
C GLY A 677 -25.64 -7.91 -38.71
N LYS A 678 -24.47 -7.54 -38.21
CA LYS A 678 -24.25 -6.22 -37.57
C LYS A 678 -24.10 -5.13 -38.64
N ALA A 679 -24.81 -4.02 -38.43
CA ALA A 679 -24.65 -2.82 -39.24
C ALA A 679 -23.38 -2.06 -38.79
N GLN A 680 -22.59 -1.65 -39.74
CA GLN A 680 -21.34 -0.91 -39.59
C GLN A 680 -21.26 0.20 -40.65
N LYS A 681 -20.32 1.15 -40.46
CA LYS A 681 -20.02 2.16 -41.48
C LYS A 681 -18.52 2.46 -41.53
N ILE A 682 -18.07 2.87 -42.70
CA ILE A 682 -16.78 3.50 -42.91
C ILE A 682 -16.99 4.91 -43.47
N GLU A 683 -16.06 5.79 -43.19
CA GLU A 683 -16.13 7.19 -43.60
C GLU A 683 -14.81 7.65 -44.23
N SER A 684 -14.89 8.50 -45.27
CA SER A 684 -13.71 9.14 -45.84
C SER A 684 -13.16 10.26 -44.97
N ASN A 685 -12.00 10.81 -45.35
CA ASN A 685 -11.63 12.16 -44.94
C ASN A 685 -12.70 13.19 -45.39
N GLU A 686 -12.75 14.32 -44.71
CA GLU A 686 -13.62 15.44 -45.06
C GLU A 686 -12.95 16.35 -46.08
N LEU A 687 -13.67 16.74 -47.16
CA LEU A 687 -13.28 17.74 -48.12
C LEU A 687 -14.01 19.05 -47.83
N THR A 688 -13.31 20.16 -47.71
CA THR A 688 -13.92 21.47 -47.48
C THR A 688 -13.61 22.44 -48.63
N LEU A 689 -14.61 23.22 -49.04
CA LEU A 689 -14.52 24.23 -50.08
C LEU A 689 -15.30 25.49 -49.65
N GLY A 690 -14.79 26.71 -49.96
CA GLY A 690 -15.49 27.96 -49.72
C GLY A 690 -14.66 29.05 -49.04
N GLU A 691 -15.29 30.19 -48.71
CA GLU A 691 -14.66 31.32 -48.02
C GLU A 691 -14.19 30.89 -46.62
N GLY A 692 -12.88 31.00 -46.38
CA GLY A 692 -12.24 30.59 -45.13
C GLY A 692 -11.27 29.42 -45.25
N HIS A 693 -11.22 28.75 -46.40
CA HIS A 693 -10.22 27.72 -46.63
C HIS A 693 -8.82 28.37 -46.73
N VAL A 694 -8.02 28.16 -45.68
CA VAL A 694 -6.58 28.46 -45.73
C VAL A 694 -5.89 27.32 -46.47
N HIS A 695 -5.31 27.62 -47.64
CA HIS A 695 -4.60 26.60 -48.42
C HIS A 695 -3.44 26.00 -47.60
N GLU A 696 -3.53 24.72 -47.30
CA GLU A 696 -2.41 23.96 -46.79
C GLU A 696 -1.63 23.37 -47.99
N TRP A 697 -0.59 24.04 -48.36
CA TRP A 697 0.16 23.71 -49.57
C TRP A 697 1.15 22.57 -49.36
N VAL A 698 1.08 21.58 -50.23
CA VAL A 698 2.18 20.65 -50.44
C VAL A 698 3.11 21.29 -51.46
N GLU A 699 4.37 21.46 -51.12
CA GLU A 699 5.38 22.09 -51.99
C GLU A 699 5.55 21.33 -53.31
N ALA A 700 5.87 22.10 -54.40
CA ALA A 700 6.08 21.54 -55.69
C ALA A 700 7.22 20.49 -55.68
N THR A 701 7.01 19.41 -56.35
CA THR A 701 8.00 18.34 -56.59
C THR A 701 8.59 18.48 -57.99
N CYS A 702 9.53 17.59 -58.33
CA CYS A 702 10.06 17.56 -59.69
C CYS A 702 8.99 17.29 -60.80
N THR A 703 7.90 16.64 -60.41
CA THR A 703 6.86 16.15 -61.36
C THR A 703 5.47 16.71 -61.10
N ALA A 704 5.28 17.43 -59.97
CA ALA A 704 3.98 17.98 -59.62
C ALA A 704 4.13 19.42 -59.15
N PRO A 705 3.19 20.33 -59.52
CA PRO A 705 3.17 21.71 -59.00
C PRO A 705 2.83 21.74 -57.49
N LYS A 706 3.05 22.86 -56.87
CA LYS A 706 2.60 23.11 -55.50
C LYS A 706 1.08 22.99 -55.45
N THR A 707 0.59 22.10 -54.59
CA THR A 707 -0.82 21.66 -54.60
C THR A 707 -1.39 21.78 -53.20
N CYS A 708 -2.57 22.38 -53.06
CA CYS A 708 -3.29 22.39 -51.79
C CYS A 708 -3.78 21.01 -51.44
N LYS A 709 -3.47 20.55 -50.24
CA LYS A 709 -3.88 19.22 -49.71
C LYS A 709 -5.40 19.01 -49.69
N THR A 710 -6.13 20.10 -49.41
CA THR A 710 -7.56 20.01 -49.12
C THR A 710 -8.41 20.23 -50.38
N CYS A 711 -8.05 21.23 -51.22
CA CYS A 711 -8.88 21.58 -52.40
C CYS A 711 -8.26 21.19 -53.73
N GLY A 712 -7.05 20.65 -53.76
CA GLY A 712 -6.39 20.24 -55.04
C GLY A 712 -5.99 21.42 -55.92
N GLU A 713 -6.15 22.68 -55.51
CA GLU A 713 -5.71 23.84 -56.24
C GLU A 713 -4.19 23.85 -56.39
N THR A 714 -3.70 24.24 -57.58
CA THR A 714 -2.28 24.21 -57.86
C THR A 714 -1.74 25.62 -58.05
N GLU A 715 -0.58 25.91 -57.49
CA GLU A 715 0.15 27.20 -57.66
C GLU A 715 1.51 26.92 -58.31
N GLY A 716 1.77 27.60 -59.44
CA GLY A 716 3.01 27.44 -60.20
C GLY A 716 3.08 26.17 -61.06
N GLU A 717 4.28 25.79 -61.42
CA GLU A 717 4.56 24.56 -62.23
C GLU A 717 5.43 23.59 -61.42
N ALA A 718 5.49 22.33 -61.88
CA ALA A 718 6.42 21.35 -61.34
C ALA A 718 7.87 21.85 -61.43
N LEU A 719 8.68 21.61 -60.44
CA LEU A 719 10.05 22.14 -60.33
C LEU A 719 10.99 21.58 -61.42
N GLY A 720 10.56 20.53 -62.15
CA GLY A 720 11.41 19.81 -63.06
C GLY A 720 12.57 19.06 -62.37
N HIS A 721 13.20 18.19 -63.08
CA HIS A 721 14.37 17.50 -62.54
C HIS A 721 15.63 18.35 -62.74
N ASP A 722 16.41 18.50 -61.67
CA ASP A 722 17.73 19.08 -61.65
C ASP A 722 18.77 17.97 -61.72
N TRP A 723 19.14 17.62 -62.94
CA TRP A 723 19.98 16.47 -63.20
C TRP A 723 21.46 16.74 -62.95
N LYS A 724 22.06 15.93 -62.10
CA LYS A 724 23.51 15.77 -62.06
C LYS A 724 23.93 14.69 -63.09
N ASP A 725 24.96 14.96 -63.86
CA ASP A 725 25.45 14.07 -64.87
C ASP A 725 25.91 12.72 -64.27
N ALA A 726 25.76 11.67 -65.08
CA ALA A 726 26.22 10.34 -64.68
C ALA A 726 27.75 10.33 -64.46
N THR A 727 28.14 9.61 -63.41
CA THR A 727 29.55 9.36 -63.07
C THR A 727 29.95 7.95 -63.48
N CYS A 728 31.21 7.62 -63.28
CA CYS A 728 31.66 6.24 -63.57
C CYS A 728 30.90 5.16 -62.81
N THR A 729 30.39 5.50 -61.62
CA THR A 729 29.78 4.56 -60.66
C THR A 729 28.30 4.83 -60.35
N ALA A 730 27.76 5.95 -60.81
CA ALA A 730 26.37 6.30 -60.57
C ALA A 730 25.70 6.85 -61.85
N PRO A 731 24.43 6.53 -62.08
CA PRO A 731 23.63 7.03 -63.19
C PRO A 731 23.36 8.56 -63.00
N LYS A 732 22.89 9.19 -64.09
CA LYS A 732 22.40 10.58 -64.02
C LYS A 732 21.29 10.66 -62.99
N THR A 733 21.46 11.47 -61.95
CA THR A 733 20.60 11.48 -60.75
C THR A 733 20.08 12.89 -60.49
N CYS A 734 18.79 13.02 -60.28
CA CYS A 734 18.19 14.30 -59.92
C CYS A 734 18.61 14.70 -58.50
N SER A 735 19.19 15.90 -58.37
CA SER A 735 19.62 16.44 -57.09
C SER A 735 18.49 16.74 -56.11
N ARG A 736 17.26 16.89 -56.61
CA ARG A 736 16.08 17.26 -55.81
C ARG A 736 15.30 16.05 -55.30
N CYS A 737 15.10 15.01 -56.12
CA CYS A 737 14.23 13.89 -55.79
C CYS A 737 14.91 12.52 -55.81
N GLY A 738 16.16 12.43 -56.18
CA GLY A 738 16.88 11.17 -56.26
C GLY A 738 16.51 10.26 -57.47
N ALA A 739 15.56 10.69 -58.33
CA ALA A 739 15.25 9.92 -59.55
C ALA A 739 16.49 9.76 -60.41
N THR A 740 16.63 8.58 -61.06
CA THR A 740 17.76 8.27 -61.90
C THR A 740 17.34 8.11 -63.37
N GLU A 741 18.21 8.53 -64.31
CA GLU A 741 18.03 8.38 -65.74
C GLU A 741 19.28 7.78 -66.36
N GLY A 742 19.11 6.69 -67.14
CA GLY A 742 20.22 5.96 -67.78
C GLY A 742 21.02 5.11 -66.79
N GLU A 743 22.21 4.68 -67.23
CA GLU A 743 23.14 3.90 -66.41
C GLU A 743 24.40 4.69 -66.05
N ALA A 744 25.17 4.16 -65.13
CA ALA A 744 26.50 4.74 -64.80
C ALA A 744 27.44 4.60 -66.03
N LEU A 745 28.25 5.63 -66.24
CA LEU A 745 29.14 5.71 -67.43
C LEU A 745 30.20 4.60 -67.47
N GLY A 746 30.38 3.86 -66.38
CA GLY A 746 31.48 2.91 -66.26
C GLY A 746 32.86 3.59 -66.21
N HIS A 747 33.85 2.82 -65.84
CA HIS A 747 35.22 3.29 -65.85
C HIS A 747 35.85 3.09 -67.24
N ASP A 748 36.47 4.15 -67.77
CA ASP A 748 37.27 4.12 -68.97
C ASP A 748 38.74 4.07 -68.56
N TRP A 749 39.26 2.87 -68.54
CA TRP A 749 40.56 2.60 -67.95
C TRP A 749 41.73 2.81 -68.93
N LYS A 750 42.63 3.70 -68.54
CA LYS A 750 43.94 3.81 -69.17
C LYS A 750 44.84 2.74 -68.54
N GLU A 751 45.39 1.87 -69.36
CA GLU A 751 46.22 0.80 -68.85
C GLU A 751 47.47 1.31 -68.12
N ALA A 752 47.91 0.54 -67.13
CA ALA A 752 49.08 0.85 -66.36
C ALA A 752 50.33 0.82 -67.22
N THR A 753 51.26 1.69 -66.92
CA THR A 753 52.63 1.70 -67.50
C THR A 753 53.65 1.42 -66.42
N THR A 754 54.90 1.25 -66.79
CA THR A 754 56.01 1.06 -65.82
C THR A 754 56.21 2.23 -64.87
N GLU A 755 55.62 3.40 -65.13
CA GLU A 755 55.77 4.64 -64.38
C GLU A 755 54.46 5.15 -63.73
N ALA A 756 53.30 4.55 -64.07
CA ALA A 756 51.99 5.02 -63.58
C ALA A 756 51.01 3.85 -63.42
N PRO A 757 50.19 3.82 -62.35
CA PRO A 757 49.12 2.79 -62.15
C PRO A 757 47.99 2.91 -63.17
N LYS A 758 47.22 1.89 -63.31
CA LYS A 758 45.95 1.89 -64.07
C LYS A 758 45.03 2.97 -63.52
N THR A 759 44.60 3.90 -64.36
CA THR A 759 43.80 5.04 -63.88
C THR A 759 42.61 5.27 -64.80
N CYS A 760 41.46 5.52 -64.25
CA CYS A 760 40.26 5.89 -65.04
C CYS A 760 40.37 7.27 -65.63
N THR A 761 40.25 7.40 -66.95
CA THR A 761 40.36 8.71 -67.64
C THR A 761 39.27 9.69 -67.29
N ARG A 762 38.12 9.21 -66.76
CA ARG A 762 36.97 10.06 -66.41
C ARG A 762 36.95 10.50 -64.97
N CYS A 763 37.34 9.72 -63.99
CA CYS A 763 37.22 10.02 -62.58
C CYS A 763 38.57 9.99 -61.83
N GLY A 764 39.65 9.58 -62.44
CA GLY A 764 40.96 9.52 -61.82
C GLY A 764 41.22 8.35 -60.86
N ALA A 765 40.23 7.43 -60.69
CA ALA A 765 40.35 6.29 -59.79
C ALA A 765 41.36 5.26 -60.29
#